data_6beb7fd0ac7327a90a938f03e7633d45
#
_entry.id   6beb7fd0ac7327a90a938f03e7633d45
#
_cell.length_a   1.000
_cell.length_b   1.000
_cell.length_c   1.000
_cell.angle_alpha   90.00
_cell.angle_beta   90.00
_cell.angle_gamma   90.00
#
_symmetry.space_group_name_H-M   'P 1'
#
loop_
_entity.id
_entity.type
_entity.pdbx_description
1 polymer ?
#
loop_
_entity_poly.entity_id
_entity_poly.type
_entity_poly.pdbx_seq_one_letter_code
_entity_poly.pdbx_strand_id
1 'polypeptide(L)'
;IFMFPMMAMFFQFSIIRTLSFTHWFHIIYATITIAMLGYAIGGFLYHQFNFFKKINYLILVSLGYFLFAIFSLITVIYGLTVSSNIVKIINDISVGEIFTIIKYYFPLLIFLIFPFILASLVTLRILDNHEKKHLAYAIDLIGTAFGAILFFIFFSYFEGNKSILFISLISILLCLISYTSFRFQKISNIFFLTSIGLIFYVFFLIFSYNFINKYLEVDTQKNIFWSFNDKRIFKTDNSPLFRVDASYFDKSKPALGALITIDGDAQTQVHPANLNDLKKSEELFIPVQNGHSRHLAVQLTENKNTSVIIGSGGGLEVQAAYQAGFKSIYAVDIDPIRQKWLSEDPYFLNITDSLYLQKEVIPIISDGRGFIRFGKKKYDSIILQNVDSLTGMTVGAYNLLENYLYTEEALVDYINHLNEGGILQLTRPKWGQKEEAQKIFTTAIKAAKKLNLNLNQIIFLENGGYTLLIKKGNFTPNDVKKIKYIMSDDKDFKFLFLESDKLNSHINTIYGNIFKEIIASLKNKKLDNYLSKTKLNISPARDDKPFYYELSKFDNLADVFVIVKSDNHLKGLTSWSRYFLNFSIYSIIFLILSCAVISFLSNKFFRQNTKPSFNKYSTLSIVTYFSSIGMGYMLFQFGLSQKFTLLTGSPLKSLLVIIPSMVIGTSAGSAFKNKIDLGKKFKNKLLKFNFIPFISLISLMVIFLIIQNIVSNLIINNQSIRIFIVIIFSFLSGFVVGPNLPHGLEIFCKTSSPRAIALAWTVNGFASVFGGIISILFSIVYGFSATISIAIFFYFIALLTSSSFILYNRNN
;
A
#
# COMPACT_ATOMS: atom_id res chain seq x y z
N ILE A 1 -11.05 26.59 -6.31
CA ILE A 1 -11.43 25.46 -5.47
C ILE A 1 -11.03 24.13 -6.14
N PHE A 2 -11.43 23.85 -7.37
CA PHE A 2 -11.17 22.59 -8.08
C PHE A 2 -9.67 22.33 -8.37
N MET A 3 -8.95 23.34 -8.85
CA MET A 3 -7.59 23.15 -9.40
C MET A 3 -6.51 22.85 -8.34
N PHE A 4 -6.56 23.49 -7.17
CA PHE A 4 -5.57 23.24 -6.11
C PHE A 4 -5.61 21.80 -5.57
N PRO A 5 -6.77 21.26 -5.15
CA PRO A 5 -6.83 19.87 -4.70
C PRO A 5 -6.50 18.87 -5.81
N MET A 6 -6.87 19.18 -7.06
CA MET A 6 -6.48 18.39 -8.22
C MET A 6 -4.94 18.29 -8.33
N MET A 7 -4.25 19.44 -8.30
CA MET A 7 -2.80 19.47 -8.36
C MET A 7 -2.13 18.79 -7.16
N ALA A 8 -2.65 19.05 -5.96
CA ALA A 8 -2.11 18.45 -4.74
C ALA A 8 -2.21 16.91 -4.76
N MET A 9 -3.33 16.36 -5.22
CA MET A 9 -3.52 14.90 -5.30
C MET A 9 -2.67 14.29 -6.42
N PHE A 10 -2.60 14.94 -7.58
CA PHE A 10 -1.71 14.52 -8.66
C PHE A 10 -0.24 14.52 -8.22
N PHE A 11 0.20 15.59 -7.55
CA PHE A 11 1.54 15.71 -6.98
C PHE A 11 1.84 14.62 -5.97
N GLN A 12 0.91 14.32 -5.06
CA GLN A 12 1.04 13.26 -4.06
C GLN A 12 1.33 11.90 -4.69
N PHE A 13 0.54 11.50 -5.69
CA PHE A 13 0.76 10.22 -6.39
C PHE A 13 2.06 10.22 -7.20
N SER A 14 2.41 11.34 -7.82
CA SER A 14 3.66 11.47 -8.57
C SER A 14 4.88 11.28 -7.68
N ILE A 15 4.88 11.85 -6.48
CA ILE A 15 5.95 11.67 -5.47
C ILE A 15 6.02 10.23 -5.00
N ILE A 16 4.88 9.63 -4.65
CA ILE A 16 4.83 8.23 -4.22
C ILE A 16 5.53 7.35 -5.26
N ARG A 17 5.23 7.54 -6.53
CA ARG A 17 5.81 6.74 -7.62
C ARG A 17 7.29 7.03 -7.85
N THR A 18 7.71 8.29 -7.74
CA THR A 18 9.13 8.66 -7.86
C THR A 18 9.95 8.06 -6.72
N LEU A 19 9.47 8.21 -5.50
CA LEU A 19 10.17 7.71 -4.32
C LEU A 19 10.15 6.17 -4.23
N SER A 20 9.15 5.50 -4.79
CA SER A 20 9.10 4.02 -4.82
C SER A 20 10.27 3.39 -5.57
N PHE A 21 10.77 4.07 -6.59
CA PHE A 21 11.95 3.60 -7.33
C PHE A 21 13.27 3.99 -6.65
N THR A 22 13.36 5.24 -6.15
CA THR A 22 14.64 5.79 -5.66
C THR A 22 14.93 5.48 -4.20
N HIS A 23 13.90 5.31 -3.38
CA HIS A 23 14.04 5.18 -1.93
C HIS A 23 13.42 3.89 -1.41
N TRP A 24 13.76 3.54 -0.18
CA TRP A 24 13.16 2.45 0.53
C TRP A 24 11.69 2.72 0.86
N PHE A 25 10.87 1.68 0.91
CA PHE A 25 9.40 1.74 1.09
C PHE A 25 8.96 2.55 2.33
N HIS A 26 9.76 2.63 3.37
CA HIS A 26 9.43 3.40 4.58
C HIS A 26 9.15 4.88 4.31
N ILE A 27 9.82 5.48 3.33
CA ILE A 27 9.65 6.89 2.98
C ILE A 27 8.34 7.12 2.24
N ILE A 28 7.89 6.13 1.50
CA ILE A 28 6.63 6.20 0.74
C ILE A 28 5.44 6.32 1.70
N TYR A 29 5.48 5.58 2.80
CA TYR A 29 4.46 5.69 3.86
C TYR A 29 4.37 7.10 4.44
N ALA A 30 5.52 7.75 4.61
CA ALA A 30 5.58 9.10 5.12
C ALA A 30 4.88 10.08 4.18
N THR A 31 4.93 9.89 2.86
CA THR A 31 4.41 10.88 1.89
C THR A 31 2.91 11.10 1.98
N ILE A 32 2.11 10.06 2.23
CA ILE A 32 0.65 10.20 2.38
C ILE A 32 0.32 10.93 3.68
N THR A 33 1.01 10.54 4.75
CA THR A 33 0.89 11.18 6.06
C THR A 33 1.28 12.66 5.98
N ILE A 34 2.35 12.98 5.25
CA ILE A 34 2.84 14.35 5.02
C ILE A 34 1.82 15.20 4.27
N ALA A 35 1.15 14.66 3.26
CA ALA A 35 0.12 15.38 2.53
C ALA A 35 -1.02 15.83 3.46
N MET A 36 -1.56 14.89 4.23
CA MET A 36 -2.61 15.18 5.20
C MET A 36 -2.16 16.15 6.29
N LEU A 37 -0.91 16.00 6.75
CA LEU A 37 -0.29 16.89 7.71
C LEU A 37 -0.15 18.32 7.15
N GLY A 38 0.22 18.48 5.88
CA GLY A 38 0.26 19.76 5.20
C GLY A 38 -1.10 20.46 5.21
N TYR A 39 -2.16 19.73 4.92
CA TYR A 39 -3.53 20.26 5.03
C TYR A 39 -3.88 20.68 6.46
N ALA A 40 -3.50 19.90 7.47
CA ALA A 40 -3.73 20.24 8.88
C ALA A 40 -2.96 21.49 9.31
N ILE A 41 -1.67 21.59 8.95
CA ILE A 41 -0.82 22.76 9.24
C ILE A 41 -1.35 24.01 8.54
N GLY A 42 -1.76 23.90 7.26
CA GLY A 42 -2.37 25.01 6.54
C GLY A 42 -3.62 25.52 7.23
N GLY A 43 -4.47 24.61 7.74
CA GLY A 43 -5.63 24.95 8.57
C GLY A 43 -5.25 25.67 9.87
N PHE A 44 -4.22 25.16 10.53
CA PHE A 44 -3.68 25.78 11.76
C PHE A 44 -3.14 27.20 11.50
N LEU A 45 -2.34 27.38 10.45
CA LEU A 45 -1.80 28.70 10.09
C LEU A 45 -2.93 29.69 9.73
N TYR A 46 -3.96 29.23 9.01
CA TYR A 46 -5.12 30.07 8.69
C TYR A 46 -5.92 30.44 9.95
N HIS A 47 -6.03 29.52 10.92
CA HIS A 47 -6.66 29.77 12.21
C HIS A 47 -5.89 30.83 12.99
N GLN A 48 -4.56 30.68 13.11
CA GLN A 48 -3.71 31.44 13.98
C GLN A 48 -3.40 32.85 13.47
N PHE A 49 -3.14 33.00 12.18
CA PHE A 49 -2.68 34.26 11.59
C PHE A 49 -3.79 34.97 10.80
N ASN A 50 -4.25 36.11 11.29
CA ASN A 50 -5.26 36.95 10.62
C ASN A 50 -4.78 37.53 9.29
N PHE A 51 -3.47 37.53 9.02
CA PHE A 51 -2.88 37.93 7.75
C PHE A 51 -3.52 37.23 6.56
N PHE A 52 -3.65 35.88 6.61
CA PHE A 52 -4.25 35.09 5.54
C PHE A 52 -5.73 35.40 5.28
N LYS A 53 -6.44 35.91 6.30
CA LYS A 53 -7.85 36.33 6.19
C LYS A 53 -8.02 37.69 5.57
N LYS A 54 -7.02 38.57 5.74
CA LYS A 54 -7.04 39.95 5.24
C LYS A 54 -6.51 40.08 3.83
N ILE A 55 -5.64 39.16 3.39
CA ILE A 55 -5.06 39.19 2.04
C ILE A 55 -6.17 39.03 0.98
N ASN A 56 -6.02 39.75 -0.13
CA ASN A 56 -6.95 39.57 -1.25
C ASN A 56 -6.86 38.10 -1.71
N TYR A 57 -8.03 37.43 -1.82
CA TYR A 57 -8.07 36.01 -2.12
C TYR A 57 -7.38 35.65 -3.44
N LEU A 58 -7.41 36.57 -4.42
CA LEU A 58 -6.83 36.33 -5.73
C LEU A 58 -5.31 36.47 -5.70
N ILE A 59 -4.75 37.38 -4.89
CA ILE A 59 -3.31 37.46 -4.65
C ILE A 59 -2.85 36.15 -3.98
N LEU A 60 -3.61 35.66 -2.98
CA LEU A 60 -3.29 34.41 -2.30
C LEU A 60 -3.32 33.22 -3.27
N VAL A 61 -4.32 33.17 -4.17
CA VAL A 61 -4.44 32.12 -5.20
C VAL A 61 -3.24 32.17 -6.17
N SER A 62 -2.89 33.33 -6.71
CA SER A 62 -1.77 33.47 -7.66
C SER A 62 -0.44 33.13 -6.99
N LEU A 63 -0.20 33.65 -5.78
CA LEU A 63 1.00 33.33 -5.00
C LEU A 63 1.04 31.85 -4.64
N GLY A 64 -0.11 31.26 -4.29
CA GLY A 64 -0.23 29.84 -4.01
C GLY A 64 0.19 28.96 -5.20
N TYR A 65 -0.27 29.27 -6.41
CA TYR A 65 0.16 28.56 -7.63
C TYR A 65 1.66 28.72 -7.91
N PHE A 66 2.18 29.93 -7.77
CA PHE A 66 3.60 30.20 -7.96
C PHE A 66 4.48 29.41 -7.00
N LEU A 67 4.18 29.48 -5.69
CA LEU A 67 4.93 28.76 -4.67
C LEU A 67 4.77 27.24 -4.80
N PHE A 68 3.57 26.76 -5.16
CA PHE A 68 3.35 25.35 -5.43
C PHE A 68 4.29 24.82 -6.52
N ALA A 69 4.42 25.58 -7.63
CA ALA A 69 5.34 25.21 -8.70
C ALA A 69 6.80 25.17 -8.23
N ILE A 70 7.24 26.18 -7.48
CA ILE A 70 8.61 26.24 -6.95
C ILE A 70 8.90 25.04 -6.02
N PHE A 71 8.05 24.80 -5.04
CA PHE A 71 8.27 23.72 -4.08
C PHE A 71 8.18 22.33 -4.73
N SER A 72 7.30 22.16 -5.73
CA SER A 72 7.25 20.91 -6.52
C SER A 72 8.56 20.67 -7.26
N LEU A 73 9.15 21.72 -7.87
CA LEU A 73 10.45 21.62 -8.55
C LEU A 73 11.60 21.34 -7.59
N ILE A 74 11.65 22.05 -6.46
CA ILE A 74 12.67 21.84 -5.43
C ILE A 74 12.59 20.39 -4.91
N THR A 75 11.38 19.88 -4.72
CA THR A 75 11.16 18.49 -4.29
C THR A 75 11.77 17.49 -5.26
N VAL A 76 11.62 17.71 -6.59
CA VAL A 76 12.25 16.84 -7.59
C VAL A 76 13.76 16.90 -7.50
N ILE A 77 14.32 18.11 -7.53
CA ILE A 77 15.78 18.32 -7.56
C ILE A 77 16.41 17.76 -6.27
N TYR A 78 15.87 18.13 -5.13
CA TYR A 78 16.42 17.73 -3.84
C TYR A 78 16.14 16.25 -3.51
N GLY A 79 14.93 15.76 -3.80
CA GLY A 79 14.54 14.37 -3.53
C GLY A 79 15.37 13.36 -4.32
N LEU A 80 15.83 13.72 -5.53
CA LEU A 80 16.67 12.86 -6.35
C LEU A 80 18.13 12.76 -5.85
N THR A 81 18.61 13.76 -5.10
CA THR A 81 20.01 13.84 -4.65
C THR A 81 20.23 13.26 -3.25
N VAL A 82 19.16 12.99 -2.48
CA VAL A 82 19.26 12.60 -1.07
C VAL A 82 19.33 11.10 -0.85
N SER A 83 19.04 10.28 -1.87
CA SER A 83 18.80 8.84 -1.72
C SER A 83 19.99 8.02 -1.21
N SER A 84 21.23 8.38 -1.56
CA SER A 84 22.38 7.46 -1.40
C SER A 84 23.05 7.45 -0.01
N ASN A 85 22.83 8.46 0.82
CA ASN A 85 23.67 8.66 2.01
C ASN A 85 23.10 8.06 3.32
N ILE A 86 21.87 7.61 3.33
CA ILE A 86 21.15 7.33 4.58
C ILE A 86 21.25 5.90 5.03
N VAL A 87 21.34 4.97 4.11
CA VAL A 87 21.29 3.54 4.44
C VAL A 87 22.55 3.01 5.09
N LYS A 88 23.70 3.62 4.83
CA LYS A 88 24.93 3.31 5.60
C LYS A 88 24.77 3.53 7.09
N ILE A 89 23.84 4.39 7.46
CA ILE A 89 23.65 4.93 8.82
C ILE A 89 22.75 4.01 9.67
N ILE A 90 21.88 3.22 9.06
CA ILE A 90 20.80 2.52 9.79
C ILE A 90 21.27 1.23 10.48
N ASN A 91 22.41 0.68 10.10
CA ASN A 91 22.90 -0.59 10.67
C ASN A 91 23.43 -0.48 12.11
N ASP A 92 23.84 0.73 12.56
CA ASP A 92 24.26 0.98 13.94
C ASP A 92 23.71 2.35 14.39
N ILE A 93 22.53 2.39 15.00
CA ILE A 93 21.88 3.64 15.43
C ILE A 93 22.66 4.27 16.59
N SER A 94 23.59 5.13 16.29
CA SER A 94 24.20 6.08 17.23
C SER A 94 23.45 7.43 17.19
N VAL A 95 23.57 8.21 18.24
CA VAL A 95 22.96 9.57 18.32
C VAL A 95 23.42 10.46 17.14
N GLY A 96 24.68 10.28 16.68
CA GLY A 96 25.23 11.01 15.51
C GLY A 96 24.51 10.69 14.20
N GLU A 97 24.01 9.48 14.05
CA GLU A 97 23.29 9.01 12.86
C GLU A 97 21.87 9.56 12.78
N ILE A 98 21.19 9.73 13.93
CA ILE A 98 19.90 10.40 14.00
C ILE A 98 20.03 11.85 13.50
N PHE A 99 21.10 12.58 13.88
CA PHE A 99 21.35 13.92 13.37
C PHE A 99 21.59 13.95 11.86
N THR A 100 22.25 12.94 11.32
CA THR A 100 22.49 12.84 9.88
C THR A 100 21.21 12.54 9.11
N ILE A 101 20.37 11.64 9.61
CA ILE A 101 19.02 11.39 9.05
C ILE A 101 18.20 12.68 9.06
N ILE A 102 18.15 13.37 10.19
CA ILE A 102 17.43 14.65 10.31
C ILE A 102 17.98 15.67 9.31
N LYS A 103 19.29 15.81 9.19
CA LYS A 103 19.93 16.79 8.30
C LYS A 103 19.51 16.60 6.82
N TYR A 104 19.39 15.38 6.34
CA TYR A 104 19.06 15.10 4.94
C TYR A 104 17.57 14.99 4.68
N TYR A 105 16.79 14.35 5.56
CA TYR A 105 15.37 14.16 5.34
C TYR A 105 14.50 15.31 5.78
N PHE A 106 14.89 16.07 6.77
CA PHE A 106 14.10 17.21 7.25
C PHE A 106 13.84 18.27 6.16
N PRO A 107 14.84 18.69 5.35
CA PRO A 107 14.57 19.56 4.21
C PRO A 107 13.63 18.94 3.19
N LEU A 108 13.82 17.65 2.87
CA LEU A 108 12.93 16.95 1.94
C LEU A 108 11.48 16.94 2.45
N LEU A 109 11.27 16.64 3.73
CA LEU A 109 9.96 16.69 4.36
C LEU A 109 9.33 18.08 4.30
N ILE A 110 10.11 19.14 4.51
CA ILE A 110 9.65 20.52 4.40
C ILE A 110 9.20 20.80 2.94
N PHE A 111 10.01 20.48 1.95
CA PHE A 111 9.68 20.73 0.55
C PHE A 111 8.45 19.93 0.12
N LEU A 112 8.31 18.70 0.59
CA LEU A 112 7.14 17.87 0.33
C LEU A 112 5.86 18.42 0.95
N ILE A 113 5.89 18.98 2.14
CA ILE A 113 4.71 19.41 2.88
C ILE A 113 4.16 20.75 2.40
N PHE A 114 5.03 21.64 1.90
CA PHE A 114 4.66 23.01 1.51
C PHE A 114 3.55 23.09 0.47
N PRO A 115 3.54 22.32 -0.64
CA PRO A 115 2.45 22.31 -1.60
C PRO A 115 1.09 22.05 -0.99
N PHE A 116 1.02 21.15 0.02
CA PHE A 116 -0.23 20.81 0.72
C PHE A 116 -0.67 21.89 1.70
N ILE A 117 0.29 22.57 2.36
CA ILE A 117 0.00 23.75 3.18
C ILE A 117 -0.64 24.84 2.33
N LEU A 118 -0.07 25.13 1.16
CA LEU A 118 -0.58 26.13 0.23
C LEU A 118 -1.98 25.76 -0.27
N ALA A 119 -2.19 24.50 -0.65
CA ALA A 119 -3.50 24.01 -1.07
C ALA A 119 -4.54 24.24 0.03
N SER A 120 -4.22 23.90 1.29
CA SER A 120 -5.12 24.10 2.43
C SER A 120 -5.44 25.57 2.70
N LEU A 121 -4.43 26.46 2.68
CA LEU A 121 -4.59 27.90 2.89
C LEU A 121 -5.53 28.50 1.85
N VAL A 122 -5.33 28.17 0.57
CA VAL A 122 -6.16 28.67 -0.54
C VAL A 122 -7.58 28.13 -0.45
N THR A 123 -7.73 26.81 -0.24
CA THR A 123 -9.06 26.18 -0.08
C THR A 123 -9.83 26.80 1.07
N LEU A 124 -9.20 26.98 2.25
CA LEU A 124 -9.86 27.61 3.40
C LEU A 124 -10.27 29.05 3.14
N ARG A 125 -9.41 29.84 2.47
CA ARG A 125 -9.73 31.22 2.13
C ARG A 125 -10.95 31.32 1.22
N ILE A 126 -11.09 30.39 0.29
CA ILE A 126 -12.24 30.33 -0.61
C ILE A 126 -13.50 29.84 0.10
N LEU A 127 -13.38 28.79 0.94
CA LEU A 127 -14.49 28.25 1.74
C LEU A 127 -15.04 29.28 2.73
N ASP A 128 -14.17 30.10 3.31
CA ASP A 128 -14.57 31.15 4.26
C ASP A 128 -15.45 32.21 3.61
N ASN A 129 -15.16 32.57 2.34
CA ASN A 129 -15.89 33.58 1.58
C ASN A 129 -17.10 33.04 0.83
N HIS A 130 -17.26 31.72 0.72
CA HIS A 130 -18.33 31.15 -0.10
C HIS A 130 -19.60 30.93 0.72
N GLU A 131 -20.75 31.45 0.21
CA GLU A 131 -22.04 31.29 0.90
C GLU A 131 -22.48 29.83 1.02
N LYS A 132 -22.35 29.06 -0.05
CA LYS A 132 -22.74 27.63 -0.12
C LYS A 132 -21.55 26.71 0.17
N LYS A 133 -21.11 26.65 1.42
CA LYS A 133 -19.91 25.89 1.83
C LYS A 133 -19.93 24.41 1.45
N HIS A 134 -21.11 23.76 1.47
CA HIS A 134 -21.27 22.36 1.08
C HIS A 134 -20.98 22.12 -0.41
N LEU A 135 -21.31 23.08 -1.30
CA LEU A 135 -20.98 22.98 -2.72
C LEU A 135 -19.50 23.28 -2.96
N ALA A 136 -18.96 24.27 -2.28
CA ALA A 136 -17.53 24.58 -2.36
C ALA A 136 -16.66 23.39 -1.94
N TYR A 137 -17.02 22.74 -0.84
CA TYR A 137 -16.37 21.51 -0.37
C TYR A 137 -16.54 20.34 -1.37
N ALA A 138 -17.72 20.19 -1.97
CA ALA A 138 -17.95 19.19 -2.99
C ALA A 138 -17.03 19.38 -4.22
N ILE A 139 -16.87 20.63 -4.69
CA ILE A 139 -15.98 20.96 -5.81
C ILE A 139 -14.50 20.67 -5.48
N ASP A 140 -14.09 20.95 -4.25
CA ASP A 140 -12.75 20.62 -3.73
C ASP A 140 -12.49 19.12 -3.83
N LEU A 141 -13.42 18.30 -3.37
CA LEU A 141 -13.32 16.85 -3.44
C LEU A 141 -13.34 16.29 -4.88
N ILE A 142 -14.17 16.89 -5.79
CA ILE A 142 -14.14 16.50 -7.20
C ILE A 142 -12.76 16.79 -7.81
N GLY A 143 -12.19 17.96 -7.49
CA GLY A 143 -10.81 18.28 -7.91
C GLY A 143 -9.81 17.22 -7.42
N THR A 144 -9.88 16.84 -6.15
CA THR A 144 -9.03 15.79 -5.56
C THR A 144 -9.17 14.45 -6.32
N ALA A 145 -10.40 14.00 -6.57
CA ALA A 145 -10.64 12.76 -7.30
C ALA A 145 -10.15 12.83 -8.75
N PHE A 146 -10.37 13.97 -9.42
CA PHE A 146 -9.89 14.19 -10.78
C PHE A 146 -8.37 14.18 -10.86
N GLY A 147 -7.67 14.75 -9.86
CA GLY A 147 -6.21 14.70 -9.77
C GLY A 147 -5.66 13.28 -9.69
N ALA A 148 -6.33 12.39 -8.94
CA ALA A 148 -5.96 10.97 -8.88
C ALA A 148 -6.17 10.25 -10.22
N ILE A 149 -7.29 10.50 -10.89
CA ILE A 149 -7.61 9.91 -12.21
C ILE A 149 -6.64 10.44 -13.28
N LEU A 150 -6.38 11.75 -13.28
CA LEU A 150 -5.46 12.38 -14.23
C LEU A 150 -4.04 11.83 -14.07
N PHE A 151 -3.57 11.64 -12.82
CA PHE A 151 -2.28 11.01 -12.56
C PHE A 151 -2.22 9.60 -13.17
N PHE A 152 -3.25 8.79 -12.99
CA PHE A 152 -3.29 7.42 -13.50
C PHE A 152 -3.18 7.38 -15.04
N ILE A 153 -3.91 8.27 -15.72
CA ILE A 153 -3.84 8.40 -17.19
C ILE A 153 -2.44 8.89 -17.63
N PHE A 154 -1.95 9.93 -16.97
CA PHE A 154 -0.68 10.55 -17.34
C PHE A 154 0.51 9.63 -17.12
N PHE A 155 0.52 8.89 -15.99
CA PHE A 155 1.61 7.98 -15.64
C PHE A 155 1.70 6.75 -16.55
N SER A 156 0.66 6.44 -17.29
CA SER A 156 0.71 5.41 -18.34
C SER A 156 1.67 5.75 -19.48
N TYR A 157 1.99 7.04 -19.64
CA TYR A 157 2.82 7.57 -20.72
C TYR A 157 4.12 8.23 -20.25
N PHE A 158 4.18 8.68 -18.99
CA PHE A 158 5.29 9.48 -18.46
C PHE A 158 5.78 8.95 -17.11
N GLU A 159 7.06 9.07 -16.86
CA GLU A 159 7.68 8.70 -15.60
C GLU A 159 7.31 9.66 -14.44
N GLY A 160 7.51 9.23 -13.19
CA GLY A 160 7.15 10.00 -12.00
C GLY A 160 7.73 11.42 -11.98
N ASN A 161 9.01 11.57 -12.31
CA ASN A 161 9.67 12.89 -12.35
C ASN A 161 9.06 13.82 -13.40
N LYS A 162 8.75 13.30 -14.60
CA LYS A 162 8.07 14.08 -15.65
C LYS A 162 6.66 14.49 -15.22
N SER A 163 5.98 13.63 -14.44
CA SER A 163 4.66 13.94 -13.88
C SER A 163 4.72 15.13 -12.92
N ILE A 164 5.75 15.22 -12.07
CA ILE A 164 5.93 16.35 -11.15
C ILE A 164 6.25 17.63 -11.93
N LEU A 165 7.12 17.56 -12.96
CA LEU A 165 7.41 18.70 -13.82
C LEU A 165 6.15 19.19 -14.56
N PHE A 166 5.31 18.28 -15.04
CA PHE A 166 4.05 18.60 -15.70
C PHE A 166 3.08 19.36 -14.77
N ILE A 167 2.91 18.90 -13.53
CA ILE A 167 2.02 19.59 -12.59
C ILE A 167 2.57 20.95 -12.17
N SER A 168 3.89 21.10 -12.10
CA SER A 168 4.55 22.40 -11.86
C SER A 168 4.27 23.36 -13.01
N LEU A 169 4.35 22.90 -14.26
CA LEU A 169 4.01 23.70 -15.45
C LEU A 169 2.54 24.14 -15.43
N ILE A 170 1.60 23.23 -15.14
CA ILE A 170 0.18 23.57 -14.99
C ILE A 170 0.01 24.64 -13.92
N SER A 171 0.70 24.52 -12.79
CA SER A 171 0.63 25.48 -11.69
C SER A 171 1.08 26.90 -12.11
N ILE A 172 2.15 27.00 -12.91
CA ILE A 172 2.63 28.28 -13.43
C ILE A 172 1.63 28.88 -14.44
N LEU A 173 1.08 28.06 -15.34
CA LEU A 173 0.06 28.49 -16.29
C LEU A 173 -1.18 29.04 -15.56
N LEU A 174 -1.62 28.37 -14.48
CA LEU A 174 -2.72 28.83 -13.65
C LEU A 174 -2.38 30.13 -12.89
N CYS A 175 -1.13 30.28 -12.47
CA CYS A 175 -0.63 31.53 -11.89
C CYS A 175 -0.77 32.66 -12.90
N LEU A 176 -0.34 32.48 -14.17
CA LEU A 176 -0.46 33.46 -15.23
C LEU A 176 -1.91 33.80 -15.57
N ILE A 177 -2.79 32.79 -15.67
CA ILE A 177 -4.23 32.99 -15.94
C ILE A 177 -4.87 33.78 -14.80
N SER A 178 -4.58 33.42 -13.55
CA SER A 178 -5.11 34.14 -12.38
C SER A 178 -4.60 35.57 -12.33
N TYR A 179 -3.37 35.79 -12.74
CA TYR A 179 -2.76 37.12 -12.86
C TYR A 179 -3.40 37.98 -13.97
N THR A 180 -3.59 37.45 -15.18
CA THR A 180 -4.21 38.20 -16.29
C THR A 180 -5.65 38.57 -16.01
N SER A 181 -6.34 37.80 -15.18
CA SER A 181 -7.69 38.14 -14.66
C SER A 181 -7.68 39.36 -13.72
N PHE A 182 -6.47 39.82 -13.31
CA PHE A 182 -6.21 40.98 -12.46
C PHE A 182 -5.41 42.03 -13.20
N ARG A 183 -6.02 43.05 -13.68
CA ARG A 183 -5.33 44.27 -14.15
C ARG A 183 -4.69 44.99 -12.96
N PHE A 184 -3.55 44.54 -12.44
CA PHE A 184 -2.91 45.18 -11.29
C PHE A 184 -1.45 45.61 -11.48
N GLN A 185 -1.19 46.76 -11.00
CA GLN A 185 -0.05 47.61 -10.55
C GLN A 185 1.37 46.99 -10.48
N LYS A 186 2.40 47.90 -10.44
CA LYS A 186 3.86 47.69 -10.55
C LYS A 186 4.49 46.39 -9.95
N ILE A 187 3.95 45.87 -8.86
CA ILE A 187 4.45 44.60 -8.26
C ILE A 187 4.20 43.39 -9.18
N SER A 188 3.25 43.50 -10.04
CA SER A 188 2.79 42.49 -10.96
C SER A 188 3.75 42.17 -12.09
N ASN A 189 4.54 43.15 -12.57
CA ASN A 189 5.44 42.89 -13.68
C ASN A 189 6.61 41.98 -13.32
N ILE A 190 7.14 42.10 -12.10
CA ILE A 190 8.20 41.23 -11.61
C ILE A 190 7.67 39.79 -11.47
N PHE A 191 6.46 39.66 -10.94
CA PHE A 191 5.81 38.35 -10.76
C PHE A 191 5.51 37.66 -12.10
N PHE A 192 5.10 38.44 -13.12
CA PHE A 192 4.88 37.97 -14.47
C PHE A 192 6.19 37.49 -15.12
N LEU A 193 7.27 38.31 -15.03
CA LEU A 193 8.58 37.97 -15.59
C LEU A 193 9.19 36.73 -14.93
N THR A 194 9.08 36.61 -13.60
CA THR A 194 9.56 35.43 -12.88
C THR A 194 8.77 34.19 -13.26
N SER A 195 7.45 34.28 -13.45
CA SER A 195 6.61 33.17 -13.92
C SER A 195 6.99 32.72 -15.33
N ILE A 196 7.26 33.65 -16.25
CA ILE A 196 7.77 33.31 -17.60
C ILE A 196 9.15 32.63 -17.51
N GLY A 197 10.06 33.15 -16.70
CA GLY A 197 11.37 32.54 -16.47
C GLY A 197 11.26 31.12 -15.93
N LEU A 198 10.32 30.88 -15.01
CA LEU A 198 10.07 29.56 -14.46
C LEU A 198 9.47 28.59 -15.50
N ILE A 199 8.60 29.08 -16.41
CA ILE A 199 8.10 28.27 -17.54
C ILE A 199 9.26 27.79 -18.41
N PHE A 200 10.15 28.74 -18.83
CA PHE A 200 11.32 28.37 -19.62
C PHE A 200 12.21 27.36 -18.86
N TYR A 201 12.38 27.53 -17.56
CA TYR A 201 13.14 26.58 -16.73
C TYR A 201 12.49 25.19 -16.69
N VAL A 202 11.16 25.10 -16.51
CA VAL A 202 10.45 23.81 -16.55
C VAL A 202 10.55 23.15 -17.92
N PHE A 203 10.38 23.92 -19.02
CA PHE A 203 10.63 23.40 -20.36
C PHE A 203 12.06 22.90 -20.52
N PHE A 204 13.05 23.66 -20.05
CA PHE A 204 14.44 23.22 -20.06
C PHE A 204 14.61 21.89 -19.30
N LEU A 205 14.05 21.74 -18.11
CA LEU A 205 14.11 20.49 -17.33
C LEU A 205 13.44 19.31 -18.04
N ILE A 206 12.28 19.53 -18.67
CA ILE A 206 11.58 18.48 -19.44
C ILE A 206 12.44 18.02 -20.64
N PHE A 207 13.01 18.96 -21.38
CA PHE A 207 13.87 18.64 -22.53
C PHE A 207 15.25 18.12 -22.12
N SER A 208 15.75 18.54 -20.96
CA SER A 208 17.02 18.07 -20.38
C SER A 208 16.88 16.81 -19.52
N TYR A 209 15.87 16.01 -19.75
CA TYR A 209 15.57 14.84 -18.92
C TYR A 209 16.76 13.88 -18.74
N ASN A 210 17.57 13.69 -19.77
CA ASN A 210 18.81 12.93 -19.70
C ASN A 210 19.83 13.54 -18.72
N PHE A 211 19.78 14.86 -18.54
CA PHE A 211 20.59 15.57 -17.55
C PHE A 211 20.07 15.30 -16.13
N ILE A 212 18.74 15.30 -15.93
CA ILE A 212 18.13 14.99 -14.63
C ILE A 212 18.40 13.54 -14.24
N ASN A 213 18.31 12.60 -15.16
CA ASN A 213 18.61 11.18 -14.91
C ASN A 213 20.07 10.96 -14.50
N LYS A 214 21.00 11.83 -14.86
CA LYS A 214 22.39 11.76 -14.41
C LYS A 214 22.51 11.98 -12.89
N TYR A 215 21.60 12.73 -12.29
CA TYR A 215 21.55 12.99 -10.84
C TYR A 215 20.55 12.09 -10.10
N LEU A 216 19.90 11.16 -10.81
CA LEU A 216 19.05 10.18 -10.17
C LEU A 216 19.95 9.22 -9.37
N GLU A 217 19.81 9.26 -8.06
CA GLU A 217 20.47 8.30 -7.18
C GLU A 217 19.44 7.26 -6.71
N VAL A 218 19.86 6.01 -6.66
CA VAL A 218 19.06 4.89 -6.15
C VAL A 218 19.67 4.43 -4.85
N ASP A 219 18.84 4.11 -3.87
CA ASP A 219 19.25 3.61 -2.57
C ASP A 219 20.11 2.34 -2.72
N THR A 220 21.21 2.28 -1.96
CA THR A 220 22.17 1.17 -2.00
C THR A 220 21.58 -0.18 -1.60
N GLN A 221 20.45 -0.18 -0.90
CA GLN A 221 19.74 -1.42 -0.52
C GLN A 221 18.74 -1.89 -1.58
N LYS A 222 18.49 -1.09 -2.61
CA LYS A 222 17.65 -1.51 -3.73
C LYS A 222 18.38 -2.59 -4.55
N ASN A 223 17.68 -3.65 -4.92
CA ASN A 223 18.25 -4.73 -5.73
C ASN A 223 18.82 -4.24 -7.08
N ILE A 224 18.22 -3.17 -7.63
CA ILE A 224 18.69 -2.57 -8.90
C ILE A 224 19.94 -1.71 -8.76
N PHE A 225 20.40 -1.39 -7.54
CA PHE A 225 21.48 -0.43 -7.29
C PHE A 225 22.74 -0.71 -8.14
N TRP A 226 23.24 -1.93 -8.10
CA TRP A 226 24.43 -2.33 -8.87
C TRP A 226 24.20 -2.27 -10.37
N SER A 227 23.04 -2.72 -10.86
CA SER A 227 22.68 -2.67 -12.28
C SER A 227 22.55 -1.23 -12.78
N PHE A 228 22.06 -0.33 -11.93
CA PHE A 228 21.91 1.08 -12.23
C PHE A 228 23.27 1.78 -12.30
N ASN A 229 24.12 1.62 -11.29
CA ASN A 229 25.45 2.25 -11.25
C ASN A 229 26.40 1.73 -12.33
N ASP A 230 26.37 0.42 -12.60
CA ASP A 230 27.20 -0.21 -13.64
C ASP A 230 26.63 0.02 -15.05
N LYS A 231 25.53 0.75 -15.19
CA LYS A 231 24.83 1.01 -16.46
C LYS A 231 24.53 -0.28 -17.24
N ARG A 232 24.08 -1.31 -16.52
CA ARG A 232 23.69 -2.61 -17.09
C ARG A 232 22.25 -2.63 -17.58
N ILE A 233 21.44 -1.63 -17.22
CA ILE A 233 20.04 -1.51 -17.64
C ILE A 233 20.00 -1.21 -19.14
N PHE A 234 19.28 -2.04 -19.89
CA PHE A 234 19.12 -1.89 -21.33
C PHE A 234 17.68 -1.60 -21.76
N LYS A 235 16.70 -1.85 -20.87
CA LYS A 235 15.29 -1.60 -21.16
C LYS A 235 14.55 -1.16 -19.91
N THR A 236 13.66 -0.16 -20.06
CA THR A 236 12.80 0.35 -19.01
C THR A 236 11.43 0.66 -19.59
N ASP A 237 10.37 0.13 -19.00
CA ASP A 237 8.99 0.50 -19.29
C ASP A 237 8.24 0.85 -18.00
N ASN A 238 7.22 1.72 -18.13
CA ASN A 238 6.43 2.20 -17.02
C ASN A 238 4.95 1.89 -17.24
N SER A 239 4.27 1.55 -16.16
CA SER A 239 2.82 1.48 -16.09
C SER A 239 2.33 2.29 -14.89
N PRO A 240 1.04 2.61 -14.78
CA PRO A 240 0.50 3.24 -13.57
C PRO A 240 0.78 2.46 -12.29
N LEU A 241 1.02 1.16 -12.41
CA LEU A 241 1.25 0.26 -11.29
C LEU A 241 2.73 0.05 -10.98
N PHE A 242 3.58 -0.08 -12.01
CA PHE A 242 4.96 -0.52 -11.87
C PHE A 242 5.90 0.22 -12.83
N ARG A 243 7.14 0.44 -12.41
CA ARG A 243 8.28 0.62 -13.28
C ARG A 243 8.99 -0.72 -13.39
N VAL A 244 9.31 -1.14 -14.60
CA VAL A 244 9.99 -2.39 -14.86
C VAL A 244 11.30 -2.10 -15.58
N ASP A 245 12.40 -2.59 -15.06
CA ASP A 245 13.73 -2.42 -15.62
C ASP A 245 14.34 -3.79 -15.93
N ALA A 246 14.95 -3.92 -17.11
CA ALA A 246 15.74 -5.09 -17.49
C ALA A 246 17.23 -4.73 -17.55
N SER A 247 18.05 -5.53 -16.90
CA SER A 247 19.49 -5.37 -16.86
C SER A 247 20.21 -6.67 -17.20
N TYR A 248 21.31 -6.60 -17.93
CA TYR A 248 22.16 -7.77 -18.19
C TYR A 248 22.79 -8.29 -16.89
N PHE A 249 22.93 -9.61 -16.74
CA PHE A 249 23.78 -10.18 -15.68
C PHE A 249 25.22 -9.71 -15.83
N ASP A 250 25.72 -9.74 -17.08
CA ASP A 250 27.03 -9.22 -17.47
C ASP A 250 26.87 -8.47 -18.79
N LYS A 251 27.20 -7.17 -18.79
CA LYS A 251 27.10 -6.32 -19.98
C LYS A 251 27.98 -6.78 -21.13
N SER A 252 29.11 -7.44 -20.82
CA SER A 252 30.05 -7.98 -21.81
C SER A 252 29.53 -9.30 -22.43
N LYS A 253 28.61 -9.98 -21.77
CA LYS A 253 28.03 -11.27 -22.16
C LYS A 253 26.51 -11.28 -22.07
N PRO A 254 25.81 -10.52 -22.94
CA PRO A 254 24.34 -10.43 -22.91
C PRO A 254 23.61 -11.79 -23.01
N ALA A 255 24.27 -12.78 -23.62
CA ALA A 255 23.71 -14.12 -23.78
C ALA A 255 23.62 -14.93 -22.46
N LEU A 256 24.24 -14.48 -21.37
CA LEU A 256 24.13 -15.14 -20.05
C LEU A 256 22.75 -14.95 -19.40
N GLY A 257 21.95 -14.00 -19.89
CA GLY A 257 20.61 -13.71 -19.39
C GLY A 257 20.45 -12.32 -18.79
N ALA A 258 19.30 -12.07 -18.21
CA ALA A 258 18.92 -10.79 -17.67
C ALA A 258 18.22 -10.89 -16.32
N LEU A 259 18.33 -9.80 -15.58
CA LEU A 259 17.57 -9.54 -14.38
C LEU A 259 16.44 -8.55 -14.72
N ILE A 260 15.22 -8.90 -14.43
CA ILE A 260 14.06 -7.99 -14.50
C ILE A 260 13.71 -7.58 -13.07
N THR A 261 13.61 -6.28 -12.83
CA THR A 261 13.21 -5.72 -11.54
C THR A 261 11.95 -4.90 -11.68
N ILE A 262 11.07 -4.96 -10.68
CA ILE A 262 9.90 -4.12 -10.55
C ILE A 262 10.15 -3.12 -9.43
N ASP A 263 9.98 -1.81 -9.73
CA ASP A 263 10.26 -0.69 -8.81
C ASP A 263 11.65 -0.79 -8.14
N GLY A 264 12.61 -1.39 -8.84
CA GLY A 264 13.99 -1.54 -8.40
C GLY A 264 14.24 -2.64 -7.35
N ASP A 265 13.23 -3.37 -6.91
CA ASP A 265 13.35 -4.36 -5.81
C ASP A 265 12.95 -5.77 -6.21
N ALA A 266 11.67 -6.00 -6.55
CA ALA A 266 11.21 -7.35 -6.86
C ALA A 266 11.88 -7.85 -8.14
N GLN A 267 12.80 -8.78 -7.96
CA GLN A 267 13.64 -9.28 -9.03
C GLN A 267 13.23 -10.66 -9.49
N THR A 268 13.37 -10.89 -10.78
CA THR A 268 13.30 -12.21 -11.38
C THR A 268 14.44 -12.37 -12.39
N GLN A 269 14.96 -13.57 -12.49
CA GLN A 269 16.03 -13.89 -13.41
C GLN A 269 15.44 -14.54 -14.67
N VAL A 270 15.91 -14.12 -15.83
CA VAL A 270 15.64 -14.74 -17.12
C VAL A 270 16.93 -15.42 -17.58
N HIS A 271 16.90 -16.74 -17.60
CA HIS A 271 18.04 -17.56 -17.99
C HIS A 271 17.91 -18.03 -19.42
N PRO A 272 19.06 -18.32 -20.09
CA PRO A 272 19.04 -18.98 -21.39
C PRO A 272 18.32 -20.33 -21.29
N ALA A 273 17.44 -20.60 -22.24
CA ALA A 273 16.73 -21.86 -22.35
C ALA A 273 17.08 -22.58 -23.64
N ASN A 274 17.01 -23.91 -23.62
CA ASN A 274 16.97 -24.74 -24.81
C ASN A 274 15.81 -25.73 -24.63
N LEU A 275 14.71 -25.49 -25.28
CA LEU A 275 13.48 -26.28 -25.11
C LEU A 275 13.58 -27.68 -25.76
N ASN A 276 14.51 -27.85 -26.71
CA ASN A 276 14.71 -29.09 -27.44
C ASN A 276 15.78 -30.00 -26.82
N ASP A 277 16.64 -29.46 -25.96
CA ASP A 277 17.74 -30.21 -25.34
C ASP A 277 17.80 -29.98 -23.84
N LEU A 278 17.23 -30.91 -23.07
CA LEU A 278 17.17 -30.89 -21.62
C LEU A 278 18.55 -30.82 -20.95
N LYS A 279 19.54 -31.58 -21.49
CA LYS A 279 20.91 -31.62 -20.95
C LYS A 279 21.60 -30.27 -21.14
N LYS A 280 21.49 -29.67 -22.33
CA LYS A 280 21.98 -28.33 -22.59
C LYS A 280 21.29 -27.27 -21.74
N SER A 281 19.99 -27.40 -21.45
CA SER A 281 19.29 -26.51 -20.53
C SER A 281 19.87 -26.65 -19.11
N GLU A 282 20.19 -27.84 -18.64
CA GLU A 282 20.79 -28.09 -17.33
C GLU A 282 22.23 -27.55 -17.24
N GLU A 283 23.02 -27.66 -18.32
CA GLU A 283 24.39 -27.10 -18.41
C GLU A 283 24.41 -25.57 -18.52
N LEU A 284 23.40 -24.97 -19.16
CA LEU A 284 23.22 -23.51 -19.24
C LEU A 284 22.66 -22.93 -17.92
N PHE A 285 22.09 -23.78 -17.10
CA PHE A 285 21.67 -23.44 -15.76
C PHE A 285 22.93 -23.14 -14.92
N ILE A 286 23.21 -21.86 -14.68
CA ILE A 286 24.06 -21.48 -13.56
C ILE A 286 23.43 -22.15 -12.34
N PRO A 287 24.14 -23.03 -11.59
CA PRO A 287 23.54 -23.70 -10.45
C PRO A 287 23.09 -22.63 -9.46
N VAL A 288 21.83 -22.21 -9.59
CA VAL A 288 21.19 -21.43 -8.55
C VAL A 288 21.14 -22.35 -7.36
N GLN A 289 21.74 -21.97 -6.24
CA GLN A 289 21.94 -22.74 -5.01
C GLN A 289 20.69 -23.45 -4.47
N ASN A 290 19.68 -23.80 -5.20
CA ASN A 290 18.47 -24.51 -4.80
C ASN A 290 17.68 -25.05 -6.01
N GLY A 291 18.37 -25.41 -7.10
CA GLY A 291 17.73 -25.78 -8.38
C GLY A 291 16.75 -26.94 -8.31
N HIS A 292 17.09 -27.99 -7.57
CA HIS A 292 16.35 -29.24 -7.64
C HIS A 292 14.96 -29.24 -6.94
N SER A 293 14.80 -28.54 -5.81
CA SER A 293 13.50 -28.47 -5.11
C SER A 293 12.43 -27.67 -5.86
N ARG A 294 12.87 -26.76 -6.73
CA ARG A 294 11.95 -25.91 -7.52
C ARG A 294 11.03 -26.72 -8.42
N HIS A 295 11.46 -27.89 -8.84
CA HIS A 295 10.82 -28.71 -9.85
C HIS A 295 10.08 -29.95 -9.27
N LEU A 296 10.04 -30.10 -7.94
CA LEU A 296 9.48 -31.30 -7.30
C LEU A 296 8.04 -31.57 -7.70
N ALA A 297 7.16 -30.57 -7.66
CA ALA A 297 5.76 -30.77 -8.01
C ALA A 297 5.59 -31.22 -9.46
N VAL A 298 6.30 -30.60 -10.41
CA VAL A 298 6.18 -31.00 -11.84
C VAL A 298 6.72 -32.39 -12.10
N GLN A 299 7.73 -32.86 -11.34
CA GLN A 299 8.30 -34.18 -11.49
C GLN A 299 7.49 -35.28 -10.79
N LEU A 300 6.89 -34.96 -9.63
CA LEU A 300 6.09 -35.91 -8.85
C LEU A 300 4.66 -36.09 -9.37
N THR A 301 4.11 -35.07 -10.03
CA THR A 301 2.77 -35.14 -10.60
C THR A 301 2.72 -36.16 -11.73
N GLU A 302 1.81 -37.13 -11.64
CA GLU A 302 1.67 -38.19 -12.62
C GLU A 302 0.92 -37.70 -13.86
N ASN A 303 -0.24 -37.04 -13.67
CA ASN A 303 -1.04 -36.47 -14.75
C ASN A 303 -0.47 -35.13 -15.23
N LYS A 304 -0.02 -35.05 -16.48
CA LYS A 304 0.60 -33.87 -17.06
C LYS A 304 -0.38 -33.07 -17.93
N ASN A 305 -1.64 -32.91 -17.48
CA ASN A 305 -2.61 -32.16 -18.28
C ASN A 305 -2.53 -30.67 -18.03
N THR A 306 -2.51 -30.25 -16.76
CA THR A 306 -2.62 -28.83 -16.40
C THR A 306 -1.69 -28.45 -15.26
N SER A 307 -0.89 -27.41 -15.47
CA SER A 307 -0.05 -26.78 -14.43
C SER A 307 -0.37 -25.31 -14.32
N VAL A 308 -0.39 -24.78 -13.11
CA VAL A 308 -0.47 -23.33 -12.84
C VAL A 308 0.78 -22.91 -12.12
N ILE A 309 1.42 -21.86 -12.65
CA ILE A 309 2.60 -21.24 -12.07
C ILE A 309 2.21 -19.82 -11.68
N ILE A 310 2.07 -19.59 -10.37
CA ILE A 310 1.75 -18.29 -9.80
C ILE A 310 3.05 -17.51 -9.58
N GLY A 311 3.10 -16.29 -10.14
CA GLY A 311 4.32 -15.49 -10.19
C GLY A 311 5.34 -16.10 -11.15
N SER A 312 4.94 -16.29 -12.41
CA SER A 312 5.76 -16.97 -13.45
C SER A 312 7.11 -16.30 -13.70
N GLY A 313 7.24 -15.01 -13.36
CA GLY A 313 8.52 -14.30 -13.35
C GLY A 313 9.27 -14.37 -14.66
N GLY A 314 10.53 -14.80 -14.61
CA GLY A 314 11.40 -15.00 -15.79
C GLY A 314 11.15 -16.28 -16.55
N GLY A 315 10.19 -17.11 -16.14
CA GLY A 315 9.77 -18.30 -16.88
C GLY A 315 10.44 -19.61 -16.47
N LEU A 316 11.22 -19.63 -15.41
CA LEU A 316 12.00 -20.82 -15.02
C LEU A 316 11.11 -22.03 -14.69
N GLU A 317 10.07 -21.82 -13.88
CA GLU A 317 9.10 -22.85 -13.52
C GLU A 317 8.17 -23.21 -14.70
N VAL A 318 7.94 -22.24 -15.61
CA VAL A 318 7.18 -22.47 -16.86
C VAL A 318 7.97 -23.41 -17.76
N GLN A 319 9.28 -23.17 -17.92
CA GLN A 319 10.17 -24.04 -18.65
C GLN A 319 10.21 -25.47 -18.06
N ALA A 320 10.32 -25.57 -16.72
CA ALA A 320 10.32 -26.87 -16.06
C ALA A 320 9.02 -27.66 -16.29
N ALA A 321 7.87 -26.98 -16.26
CA ALA A 321 6.58 -27.61 -16.55
C ALA A 321 6.47 -28.00 -18.04
N TYR A 322 6.98 -27.18 -18.95
CA TYR A 322 7.01 -27.50 -20.38
C TYR A 322 7.87 -28.74 -20.66
N GLN A 323 9.09 -28.77 -20.12
CA GLN A 323 10.00 -29.90 -20.25
C GLN A 323 9.50 -31.18 -19.57
N ALA A 324 8.70 -31.05 -18.50
CA ALA A 324 8.03 -32.19 -17.87
C ALA A 324 6.84 -32.72 -18.69
N GLY A 325 6.46 -32.07 -19.80
CA GLY A 325 5.43 -32.52 -20.73
C GLY A 325 3.99 -32.14 -20.34
N PHE A 326 3.79 -31.06 -19.60
CA PHE A 326 2.44 -30.57 -19.35
C PHE A 326 1.79 -30.04 -20.62
N LYS A 327 0.52 -30.38 -20.85
CA LYS A 327 -0.23 -30.01 -22.05
C LYS A 327 -0.76 -28.57 -22.01
N SER A 328 -0.99 -28.04 -20.82
CA SER A 328 -1.48 -26.68 -20.61
C SER A 328 -0.80 -26.08 -19.36
N ILE A 329 -0.03 -25.02 -19.55
CA ILE A 329 0.74 -24.36 -18.51
C ILE A 329 0.24 -22.93 -18.40
N TYR A 330 -0.46 -22.64 -17.32
CA TYR A 330 -0.97 -21.28 -17.02
C TYR A 330 0.13 -20.50 -16.32
N ALA A 331 0.80 -19.62 -17.07
CA ALA A 331 1.85 -18.73 -16.56
C ALA A 331 1.20 -17.46 -16.03
N VAL A 332 0.85 -17.45 -14.73
CA VAL A 332 0.12 -16.36 -14.09
C VAL A 332 1.09 -15.35 -13.51
N ASP A 333 1.02 -14.11 -13.97
CA ASP A 333 1.81 -13.00 -13.45
C ASP A 333 0.98 -11.72 -13.33
N ILE A 334 1.32 -10.88 -12.32
CA ILE A 334 0.62 -9.62 -12.08
C ILE A 334 1.13 -8.50 -13.00
N ASP A 335 2.34 -8.63 -13.54
CA ASP A 335 3.01 -7.60 -14.32
C ASP A 335 2.79 -7.79 -15.83
N PRO A 336 2.00 -6.90 -16.48
CA PRO A 336 1.74 -6.99 -17.92
C PRO A 336 2.97 -6.63 -18.76
N ILE A 337 3.88 -5.78 -18.26
CA ILE A 337 5.08 -5.36 -19.00
C ILE A 337 6.03 -6.52 -19.13
N ARG A 338 6.31 -7.23 -18.05
CA ARG A 338 7.18 -8.41 -18.04
C ARG A 338 6.64 -9.50 -18.96
N GLN A 339 5.35 -9.82 -18.89
CA GLN A 339 4.76 -10.80 -19.79
C GLN A 339 4.86 -10.38 -21.26
N LYS A 340 4.62 -9.09 -21.55
CA LYS A 340 4.79 -8.54 -22.88
C LYS A 340 6.23 -8.68 -23.38
N TRP A 341 7.24 -8.37 -22.57
CA TRP A 341 8.63 -8.55 -22.95
C TRP A 341 8.97 -9.99 -23.25
N LEU A 342 8.54 -10.94 -22.41
CA LEU A 342 8.82 -12.36 -22.61
C LEU A 342 8.11 -12.95 -23.84
N SER A 343 7.03 -12.33 -24.30
CA SER A 343 6.24 -12.80 -25.46
C SER A 343 6.53 -12.07 -26.78
N GLU A 344 7.08 -10.84 -26.73
CA GLU A 344 7.19 -9.98 -27.93
C GLU A 344 8.59 -9.43 -28.17
N ASP A 345 9.43 -9.29 -27.13
CA ASP A 345 10.74 -8.65 -27.27
C ASP A 345 11.77 -9.64 -27.85
N PRO A 346 12.50 -9.27 -28.93
CA PRO A 346 13.44 -10.16 -29.61
C PRO A 346 14.55 -10.68 -28.71
N TYR A 347 15.05 -9.88 -27.76
CA TYR A 347 16.07 -10.32 -26.81
C TYR A 347 15.55 -11.44 -25.91
N PHE A 348 14.37 -11.23 -25.31
CA PHE A 348 13.79 -12.23 -24.42
C PHE A 348 13.29 -13.47 -25.14
N LEU A 349 12.76 -13.34 -26.35
CA LEU A 349 12.38 -14.49 -27.20
C LEU A 349 13.61 -15.35 -27.51
N ASN A 350 14.73 -14.72 -27.87
CA ASN A 350 15.97 -15.45 -28.15
C ASN A 350 16.53 -16.15 -26.92
N ILE A 351 16.57 -15.48 -25.75
CA ILE A 351 17.09 -16.05 -24.50
C ILE A 351 16.22 -17.21 -24.00
N THR A 352 14.90 -17.07 -24.06
CA THR A 352 13.96 -18.09 -23.55
C THR A 352 13.59 -19.16 -24.56
N ASP A 353 14.24 -19.20 -25.73
CA ASP A 353 13.88 -20.10 -26.84
C ASP A 353 12.38 -20.01 -27.22
N SER A 354 11.84 -18.78 -27.16
CA SER A 354 10.43 -18.50 -27.45
C SER A 354 9.44 -19.30 -26.58
N LEU A 355 9.80 -19.56 -25.33
CA LEU A 355 9.01 -20.36 -24.39
C LEU A 355 7.56 -19.86 -24.27
N TYR A 356 7.35 -18.54 -24.20
CA TYR A 356 6.00 -17.97 -24.03
C TYR A 356 5.16 -17.96 -25.32
N LEU A 357 5.73 -18.38 -26.47
CA LEU A 357 5.04 -18.59 -27.74
C LEU A 357 4.66 -20.06 -27.98
N GLN A 358 5.07 -20.97 -27.11
CA GLN A 358 4.70 -22.37 -27.21
C GLN A 358 3.20 -22.55 -26.95
N LYS A 359 2.54 -23.42 -27.74
CA LYS A 359 1.07 -23.65 -27.66
C LYS A 359 0.60 -24.17 -26.29
N GLU A 360 1.49 -24.83 -25.56
CA GLU A 360 1.26 -25.36 -24.22
C GLU A 360 1.27 -24.26 -23.15
N VAL A 361 1.94 -23.12 -23.40
CA VAL A 361 2.09 -22.01 -22.46
C VAL A 361 1.01 -20.97 -22.68
N ILE A 362 0.26 -20.69 -21.63
CA ILE A 362 -0.87 -19.75 -21.63
C ILE A 362 -0.52 -18.61 -20.66
N PRO A 363 -0.01 -17.48 -21.18
CA PRO A 363 0.28 -16.32 -20.35
C PRO A 363 -1.01 -15.70 -19.81
N ILE A 364 -1.05 -15.42 -18.49
CA ILE A 364 -2.22 -14.85 -17.81
C ILE A 364 -1.78 -13.64 -16.98
N ILE A 365 -2.29 -12.46 -17.31
CA ILE A 365 -2.08 -11.24 -16.51
C ILE A 365 -3.14 -11.19 -15.41
N SER A 366 -2.79 -11.66 -14.23
CA SER A 366 -3.69 -11.68 -13.07
C SER A 366 -2.93 -11.76 -11.77
N ASP A 367 -3.56 -11.31 -10.68
CA ASP A 367 -3.18 -11.72 -9.34
C ASP A 367 -3.40 -13.23 -9.17
N GLY A 368 -2.38 -13.92 -8.66
CA GLY A 368 -2.40 -15.38 -8.53
C GLY A 368 -3.47 -15.89 -7.56
N ARG A 369 -3.72 -15.18 -6.46
CA ARG A 369 -4.76 -15.50 -5.49
C ARG A 369 -6.15 -15.40 -6.11
N GLY A 370 -6.41 -14.28 -6.81
CA GLY A 370 -7.67 -14.05 -7.50
C GLY A 370 -7.89 -15.01 -8.65
N PHE A 371 -6.83 -15.37 -9.39
CA PHE A 371 -6.91 -16.34 -10.48
C PHE A 371 -7.43 -17.71 -10.02
N ILE A 372 -6.92 -18.23 -8.92
CA ILE A 372 -7.37 -19.49 -8.34
C ILE A 372 -8.77 -19.33 -7.72
N ARG A 373 -8.95 -18.40 -6.77
CA ARG A 373 -10.17 -18.25 -5.98
C ARG A 373 -11.43 -18.07 -6.84
N PHE A 374 -11.33 -17.27 -7.90
CA PHE A 374 -12.47 -16.98 -8.78
C PHE A 374 -12.52 -17.90 -10.00
N GLY A 375 -11.52 -18.76 -10.21
CA GLY A 375 -11.48 -19.79 -11.24
C GLY A 375 -12.43 -20.95 -10.92
N LYS A 376 -12.81 -21.70 -11.97
CA LYS A 376 -13.60 -22.93 -11.81
C LYS A 376 -12.81 -24.19 -12.17
N LYS A 377 -11.62 -24.02 -12.76
CA LYS A 377 -10.77 -25.13 -13.20
C LYS A 377 -10.03 -25.76 -12.03
N LYS A 378 -9.78 -27.06 -12.16
CA LYS A 378 -8.85 -27.79 -11.29
C LYS A 378 -7.58 -28.10 -12.04
N TYR A 379 -6.49 -28.29 -11.32
CA TYR A 379 -5.15 -28.39 -11.85
C TYR A 379 -4.41 -29.61 -11.29
N ASP A 380 -3.50 -30.17 -12.07
CA ASP A 380 -2.69 -31.31 -11.65
C ASP A 380 -1.47 -30.81 -10.87
N SER A 381 -0.99 -29.60 -11.13
CA SER A 381 -0.04 -28.95 -10.26
C SER A 381 -0.31 -27.45 -10.08
N ILE A 382 -0.07 -26.93 -8.88
CA ILE A 382 -0.10 -25.50 -8.56
C ILE A 382 1.22 -25.16 -7.90
N ILE A 383 1.97 -24.22 -8.46
CA ILE A 383 3.32 -23.88 -8.04
C ILE A 383 3.42 -22.40 -7.68
N LEU A 384 3.90 -22.12 -6.47
CA LEU A 384 4.27 -20.80 -5.98
C LEU A 384 5.75 -20.85 -5.58
N GLN A 385 6.61 -20.30 -6.43
CA GLN A 385 8.05 -20.35 -6.22
C GLN A 385 8.59 -18.97 -5.90
N ASN A 386 8.94 -18.72 -4.62
CA ASN A 386 9.50 -17.43 -4.18
C ASN A 386 8.68 -16.23 -4.66
N VAL A 387 7.35 -16.36 -4.63
CA VAL A 387 6.44 -15.31 -5.08
C VAL A 387 6.38 -14.23 -4.01
N ASP A 388 7.40 -13.38 -4.02
CA ASP A 388 7.48 -12.20 -3.16
C ASP A 388 7.57 -10.98 -4.05
N SER A 389 6.53 -10.21 -4.07
CA SER A 389 6.70 -8.84 -4.49
C SER A 389 7.07 -8.00 -3.27
N LEU A 390 8.35 -7.80 -3.02
CA LEU A 390 8.81 -6.67 -2.23
C LEU A 390 8.22 -5.35 -2.77
N THR A 391 7.79 -5.32 -4.02
CA THR A 391 7.01 -4.25 -4.67
C THR A 391 5.62 -4.04 -4.10
N GLY A 392 4.96 -5.03 -3.56
CA GLY A 392 3.72 -4.82 -2.80
C GLY A 392 3.96 -3.92 -1.59
N MET A 393 5.19 -3.88 -1.09
CA MET A 393 5.65 -2.98 -0.04
C MET A 393 5.96 -1.56 -0.56
N THR A 394 6.35 -1.40 -1.83
CA THR A 394 6.74 -0.09 -2.39
C THR A 394 5.56 0.75 -2.85
N VAL A 395 4.44 0.16 -3.13
CA VAL A 395 3.33 0.83 -3.80
C VAL A 395 2.24 1.33 -2.87
N GLY A 396 2.10 0.77 -1.70
CA GLY A 396 1.03 1.15 -0.79
C GLY A 396 1.55 1.57 0.57
N ALA A 397 1.46 2.83 0.89
CA ALA A 397 1.79 3.37 2.20
C ALA A 397 1.10 2.64 3.37
N TYR A 398 0.16 1.77 3.10
CA TYR A 398 -0.68 1.11 4.09
C TYR A 398 -0.71 -0.43 3.95
N ASN A 399 0.01 -0.97 2.98
CA ASN A 399 0.09 -2.42 2.77
C ASN A 399 1.35 -3.01 3.39
N LEU A 400 1.72 -2.54 4.57
CA LEU A 400 2.83 -3.08 5.32
C LEU A 400 2.64 -4.59 5.46
N LEU A 401 3.44 -5.35 4.69
CA LEU A 401 3.58 -6.79 4.84
C LEU A 401 2.30 -7.62 4.52
N GLU A 402 1.30 -7.06 3.84
CA GLU A 402 0.13 -7.83 3.41
C GLU A 402 0.49 -8.81 2.30
N ASN A 403 0.21 -10.07 2.54
CA ASN A 403 0.38 -11.09 1.52
C ASN A 403 -0.76 -12.12 1.56
N TYR A 404 -1.68 -12.00 0.62
CA TYR A 404 -2.84 -12.87 0.50
C TYR A 404 -2.53 -14.25 -0.11
N LEU A 405 -1.31 -14.46 -0.62
CA LEU A 405 -0.92 -15.75 -1.21
C LEU A 405 -0.65 -16.83 -0.16
N TYR A 406 -0.34 -16.43 1.08
CA TYR A 406 0.10 -17.32 2.16
C TYR A 406 -0.87 -17.36 3.35
N THR A 407 -2.14 -17.03 3.13
CA THR A 407 -3.20 -17.14 4.16
C THR A 407 -3.73 -18.56 4.28
N GLU A 408 -4.38 -18.87 5.40
CA GLU A 408 -5.07 -20.15 5.60
C GLU A 408 -6.11 -20.38 4.50
N GLU A 409 -6.90 -19.34 4.18
CA GLU A 409 -7.92 -19.38 3.14
C GLU A 409 -7.28 -19.55 1.74
N ALA A 410 -6.08 -19.01 1.52
CA ALA A 410 -5.37 -19.23 0.26
C ALA A 410 -5.00 -20.70 0.05
N LEU A 411 -4.42 -21.33 1.07
CA LEU A 411 -4.07 -22.75 0.98
C LEU A 411 -5.30 -23.63 0.78
N VAL A 412 -6.41 -23.30 1.46
CA VAL A 412 -7.69 -23.99 1.26
C VAL A 412 -8.15 -23.89 -0.19
N ASP A 413 -8.09 -22.68 -0.77
CA ASP A 413 -8.49 -22.47 -2.17
C ASP A 413 -7.56 -23.22 -3.15
N TYR A 414 -6.25 -23.19 -2.94
CA TYR A 414 -5.30 -23.93 -3.79
C TYR A 414 -5.59 -25.44 -3.76
N ILE A 415 -5.75 -26.02 -2.57
CA ILE A 415 -6.02 -27.45 -2.41
C ILE A 415 -7.35 -27.85 -3.02
N ASN A 416 -8.40 -27.04 -2.89
CA ASN A 416 -9.70 -27.29 -3.50
C ASN A 416 -9.65 -27.27 -5.04
N HIS A 417 -8.70 -26.52 -5.63
CA HIS A 417 -8.49 -26.46 -7.06
C HIS A 417 -7.48 -27.49 -7.59
N LEU A 418 -7.01 -28.42 -6.76
CA LEU A 418 -6.26 -29.58 -7.23
C LEU A 418 -7.20 -30.68 -7.75
N ASN A 419 -6.77 -31.35 -8.81
CA ASN A 419 -7.30 -32.64 -9.23
C ASN A 419 -6.88 -33.73 -8.23
N GLU A 420 -7.54 -34.89 -8.26
CA GLU A 420 -7.09 -36.04 -7.47
C GLU A 420 -5.66 -36.45 -7.90
N GLY A 421 -4.77 -36.66 -6.94
CA GLY A 421 -3.35 -36.86 -7.17
C GLY A 421 -2.56 -35.59 -7.51
N GLY A 422 -3.21 -34.43 -7.63
CA GLY A 422 -2.57 -33.15 -7.90
C GLY A 422 -1.72 -32.63 -6.72
N ILE A 423 -0.70 -31.84 -7.02
CA ILE A 423 0.29 -31.36 -6.05
C ILE A 423 0.33 -29.84 -6.00
N LEU A 424 0.18 -29.29 -4.82
CA LEU A 424 0.54 -27.90 -4.49
C LEU A 424 2.00 -27.86 -4.02
N GLN A 425 2.79 -27.01 -4.65
CA GLN A 425 4.14 -26.68 -4.19
C GLN A 425 4.22 -25.22 -3.81
N LEU A 426 4.77 -24.94 -2.64
CA LEU A 426 5.04 -23.60 -2.15
C LEU A 426 6.47 -23.55 -1.63
N THR A 427 7.31 -22.75 -2.26
CA THR A 427 8.72 -22.60 -1.87
C THR A 427 9.02 -21.18 -1.42
N ARG A 428 9.80 -21.08 -0.34
CA ARG A 428 10.25 -19.82 0.27
C ARG A 428 11.78 -19.81 0.40
N PRO A 429 12.45 -18.68 0.15
CA PRO A 429 13.89 -18.58 0.36
C PRO A 429 14.24 -18.56 1.84
N LYS A 430 15.43 -19.00 2.18
CA LYS A 430 15.96 -18.99 3.56
C LYS A 430 16.58 -17.64 3.95
N TRP A 431 16.14 -16.56 3.36
CA TRP A 431 16.66 -15.22 3.71
C TRP A 431 16.07 -14.68 5.01
N GLY A 432 14.93 -15.24 5.41
CA GLY A 432 14.19 -14.85 6.57
C GLY A 432 14.55 -15.60 7.83
N GLN A 433 13.73 -15.37 8.81
CA GLN A 433 13.84 -16.02 10.12
C GLN A 433 13.30 -17.44 10.03
N LYS A 434 13.85 -18.31 10.88
CA LYS A 434 13.43 -19.73 11.00
C LYS A 434 11.95 -19.88 11.30
N GLU A 435 11.38 -18.87 11.95
CA GLU A 435 9.98 -18.79 12.34
C GLU A 435 9.03 -18.61 11.16
N GLU A 436 9.53 -18.12 10.01
CA GLU A 436 8.76 -18.06 8.77
C GLU A 436 8.38 -19.47 8.30
N ALA A 437 9.34 -20.42 8.36
CA ALA A 437 9.06 -21.82 8.06
C ALA A 437 8.01 -22.43 9.01
N GLN A 438 8.05 -22.07 10.29
CA GLN A 438 7.03 -22.52 11.26
C GLN A 438 5.66 -21.93 10.92
N LYS A 439 5.60 -20.66 10.53
CA LYS A 439 4.35 -19.99 10.16
C LYS A 439 3.71 -20.60 8.92
N ILE A 440 4.48 -20.89 7.88
CA ILE A 440 3.93 -21.55 6.69
C ILE A 440 3.47 -22.98 7.00
N PHE A 441 4.21 -23.70 7.83
CA PHE A 441 3.84 -25.04 8.25
C PHE A 441 2.56 -25.05 9.11
N THR A 442 2.43 -24.17 10.10
CA THR A 442 1.20 -24.03 10.88
C THR A 442 0.01 -23.64 10.02
N THR A 443 0.21 -22.78 9.02
CA THR A 443 -0.82 -22.42 8.05
C THR A 443 -1.27 -23.63 7.24
N ALA A 444 -0.32 -24.44 6.76
CA ALA A 444 -0.63 -25.69 6.04
C ALA A 444 -1.41 -26.69 6.89
N ILE A 445 -0.99 -26.89 8.13
CA ILE A 445 -1.66 -27.81 9.07
C ILE A 445 -3.09 -27.34 9.39
N LYS A 446 -3.31 -26.05 9.57
CA LYS A 446 -4.65 -25.49 9.80
C LYS A 446 -5.55 -25.64 8.57
N ALA A 447 -5.04 -25.35 7.38
CA ALA A 447 -5.75 -25.53 6.12
C ALA A 447 -6.10 -27.02 5.90
N ALA A 448 -5.14 -27.92 6.12
CA ALA A 448 -5.34 -29.36 6.05
C ALA A 448 -6.43 -29.84 7.01
N LYS A 449 -6.41 -29.39 8.26
CA LYS A 449 -7.44 -29.72 9.26
C LYS A 449 -8.82 -29.25 8.82
N LYS A 450 -8.93 -28.05 8.22
CA LYS A 450 -10.20 -27.50 7.72
C LYS A 450 -10.79 -28.32 6.56
N LEU A 451 -9.91 -28.93 5.76
CA LEU A 451 -10.28 -29.81 4.65
C LEU A 451 -10.31 -31.30 5.00
N ASN A 452 -10.10 -31.66 6.28
CA ASN A 452 -10.01 -33.06 6.75
C ASN A 452 -8.96 -33.90 6.03
N LEU A 453 -7.82 -33.26 5.64
CA LEU A 453 -6.70 -33.97 5.02
C LEU A 453 -5.89 -34.75 6.07
N ASN A 454 -5.32 -35.87 5.63
CA ASN A 454 -4.39 -36.65 6.44
C ASN A 454 -2.98 -36.04 6.41
N LEU A 455 -2.20 -36.22 7.47
CA LEU A 455 -0.83 -35.70 7.53
C LEU A 455 0.11 -36.35 6.48
N ASN A 456 -0.21 -37.59 6.02
CA ASN A 456 0.50 -38.26 4.91
C ASN A 456 0.38 -37.54 3.54
N GLN A 457 -0.48 -36.52 3.45
CA GLN A 457 -0.65 -35.67 2.27
C GLN A 457 0.27 -34.45 2.29
N ILE A 458 1.09 -34.30 3.33
CA ILE A 458 1.96 -33.15 3.54
C ILE A 458 3.41 -33.58 3.66
N ILE A 459 4.29 -32.96 2.88
CA ILE A 459 5.74 -33.06 3.03
C ILE A 459 6.28 -31.63 3.18
N PHE A 460 7.22 -31.45 4.13
CA PHE A 460 7.91 -30.19 4.31
C PHE A 460 9.41 -30.45 4.35
N LEU A 461 10.15 -29.72 3.55
CA LEU A 461 11.59 -29.94 3.38
C LEU A 461 12.39 -28.63 3.36
N GLU A 462 13.67 -28.72 3.68
CA GLU A 462 14.67 -27.67 3.63
C GLU A 462 15.74 -28.06 2.60
N ASN A 463 16.13 -27.11 1.77
CA ASN A 463 17.23 -27.23 0.80
C ASN A 463 17.72 -25.84 0.38
N GLY A 464 18.37 -25.11 1.29
CA GLY A 464 18.71 -23.70 1.08
C GLY A 464 17.50 -22.73 1.07
N GLY A 465 16.31 -23.29 1.04
CA GLY A 465 14.97 -22.67 1.21
C GLY A 465 14.06 -23.63 1.94
N TYR A 466 12.77 -23.29 1.99
CA TYR A 466 11.72 -24.13 2.57
C TYR A 466 10.70 -24.48 1.49
N THR A 467 10.44 -25.75 1.27
CA THR A 467 9.46 -26.23 0.29
C THR A 467 8.38 -27.04 0.97
N LEU A 468 7.15 -26.58 0.85
CA LEU A 468 5.94 -27.27 1.27
C LEU A 468 5.31 -27.96 0.07
N LEU A 469 5.04 -29.26 0.19
CA LEU A 469 4.29 -30.05 -0.78
C LEU A 469 2.99 -30.53 -0.13
N ILE A 470 1.87 -30.34 -0.78
CA ILE A 470 0.56 -30.89 -0.38
C ILE A 470 -0.02 -31.63 -1.58
N LYS A 471 -0.28 -32.93 -1.41
CA LYS A 471 -0.88 -33.78 -2.47
C LYS A 471 -2.35 -34.03 -2.16
N LYS A 472 -3.19 -33.91 -3.13
CA LYS A 472 -4.60 -34.31 -2.99
C LYS A 472 -4.69 -35.85 -3.19
N GLY A 473 -4.34 -36.56 -2.13
CA GLY A 473 -4.05 -37.98 -2.05
C GLY A 473 -2.79 -38.20 -1.22
N ASN A 474 -2.55 -39.41 -0.73
CA ASN A 474 -1.37 -39.69 0.10
C ASN A 474 -0.09 -39.73 -0.75
N PHE A 475 1.01 -39.21 -0.21
CA PHE A 475 2.33 -39.48 -0.75
C PHE A 475 2.69 -40.96 -0.56
N THR A 476 3.15 -41.59 -1.62
CA THR A 476 3.57 -42.96 -1.64
C THR A 476 5.04 -43.12 -1.26
N PRO A 477 5.49 -44.32 -0.82
CA PRO A 477 6.92 -44.59 -0.61
C PRO A 477 7.76 -44.32 -1.88
N ASN A 478 7.16 -44.50 -3.06
CA ASN A 478 7.83 -44.21 -4.32
C ASN A 478 8.02 -42.71 -4.54
N ASP A 479 7.01 -41.88 -4.17
CA ASP A 479 7.17 -40.41 -4.21
C ASP A 479 8.34 -39.95 -3.34
N VAL A 480 8.46 -40.51 -2.12
CA VAL A 480 9.56 -40.20 -1.21
C VAL A 480 10.92 -40.66 -1.76
N LYS A 481 10.99 -41.82 -2.41
CA LYS A 481 12.21 -42.27 -3.10
C LYS A 481 12.60 -41.34 -4.25
N LYS A 482 11.62 -40.89 -5.06
CA LYS A 482 11.85 -39.89 -6.13
C LYS A 482 12.38 -38.57 -5.57
N ILE A 483 11.79 -38.07 -4.48
CA ILE A 483 12.28 -36.82 -3.85
C ILE A 483 13.74 -37.00 -3.42
N LYS A 484 14.08 -38.11 -2.74
CA LYS A 484 15.45 -38.38 -2.31
C LYS A 484 16.42 -38.47 -3.49
N TYR A 485 15.98 -39.07 -4.60
CA TYR A 485 16.80 -39.18 -5.80
C TYR A 485 17.03 -37.81 -6.45
N ILE A 486 15.98 -36.99 -6.62
CA ILE A 486 16.07 -35.65 -7.20
C ILE A 486 16.96 -34.75 -6.33
N MET A 487 16.95 -34.94 -5.01
CA MET A 487 17.66 -34.15 -4.03
C MET A 487 19.00 -34.72 -3.61
N SER A 488 19.49 -35.83 -4.28
CA SER A 488 20.68 -36.56 -3.86
C SER A 488 21.96 -35.73 -3.82
N ASP A 489 22.08 -34.76 -4.73
CA ASP A 489 23.27 -33.93 -4.87
C ASP A 489 23.25 -32.68 -3.99
N ASP A 490 22.11 -32.41 -3.33
CA ASP A 490 21.95 -31.26 -2.44
C ASP A 490 22.35 -31.61 -0.99
N LYS A 491 23.52 -31.12 -0.58
CA LYS A 491 24.07 -31.37 0.77
C LYS A 491 23.26 -30.76 1.89
N ASP A 492 22.43 -29.76 1.61
CA ASP A 492 21.58 -29.05 2.56
C ASP A 492 20.18 -29.64 2.67
N PHE A 493 19.88 -30.66 1.86
CA PHE A 493 18.58 -31.31 1.82
C PHE A 493 18.24 -32.03 3.13
N LYS A 494 17.05 -31.71 3.68
CA LYS A 494 16.49 -32.34 4.88
C LYS A 494 14.96 -32.36 4.82
N PHE A 495 14.37 -33.47 5.26
CA PHE A 495 12.95 -33.48 5.59
C PHE A 495 12.75 -32.79 6.93
N LEU A 496 11.95 -31.74 6.97
CA LEU A 496 11.51 -31.07 8.20
C LEU A 496 10.25 -31.74 8.75
N PHE A 497 9.39 -32.24 7.86
CA PHE A 497 8.20 -33.00 8.21
C PHE A 497 7.87 -34.04 7.14
N LEU A 498 7.65 -35.28 7.59
CA LEU A 498 7.16 -36.42 6.83
C LEU A 498 6.52 -37.41 7.80
N GLU A 499 5.23 -37.70 7.63
CA GLU A 499 4.48 -38.63 8.50
C GLU A 499 4.74 -40.11 8.11
N SER A 500 5.96 -40.56 8.11
CA SER A 500 6.24 -41.99 7.98
C SER A 500 7.01 -42.48 9.21
N ASP A 501 6.53 -43.55 9.84
CA ASP A 501 7.06 -44.08 11.12
C ASP A 501 8.53 -44.49 11.06
N LYS A 502 9.08 -44.75 9.87
CA LYS A 502 10.47 -45.16 9.70
C LYS A 502 11.47 -44.03 9.44
N LEU A 503 11.02 -42.82 9.14
CA LEU A 503 11.88 -41.67 8.79
C LEU A 503 12.04 -40.65 9.92
N ASN A 504 11.22 -40.73 10.96
CA ASN A 504 11.31 -39.83 12.12
C ASN A 504 12.62 -39.98 12.95
N SER A 505 13.40 -41.02 12.76
CA SER A 505 14.68 -41.24 13.44
C SER A 505 15.83 -40.38 12.92
N HIS A 506 15.69 -39.78 11.70
CA HIS A 506 16.76 -38.96 11.11
C HIS A 506 16.53 -37.44 11.21
N ILE A 507 15.45 -37.00 11.85
CA ILE A 507 15.17 -35.57 12.07
C ILE A 507 15.84 -35.12 13.38
N ASN A 508 17.17 -35.20 13.46
CA ASN A 508 17.95 -34.79 14.63
C ASN A 508 18.49 -33.35 14.50
N THR A 509 17.70 -32.42 13.96
CA THR A 509 18.05 -31.00 13.93
C THR A 509 17.23 -30.22 14.94
N ILE A 510 17.72 -29.10 15.45
CA ILE A 510 17.01 -28.18 16.36
C ILE A 510 15.62 -27.82 15.80
N TYR A 511 15.48 -27.76 14.47
CA TYR A 511 14.21 -27.52 13.79
C TYR A 511 13.23 -28.69 13.86
N GLY A 512 13.70 -29.92 13.79
CA GLY A 512 12.85 -31.13 13.87
C GLY A 512 12.03 -31.18 15.15
N ASN A 513 12.55 -30.72 16.28
CA ASN A 513 11.84 -30.73 17.56
C ASN A 513 10.66 -29.76 17.57
N ILE A 514 10.81 -28.56 16.99
CA ILE A 514 9.74 -27.56 16.94
C ILE A 514 8.57 -28.04 16.08
N PHE A 515 8.84 -28.63 14.93
CA PHE A 515 7.79 -29.21 14.09
C PHE A 515 7.11 -30.39 14.76
N LYS A 516 7.84 -31.23 15.51
CA LYS A 516 7.26 -32.29 16.35
C LYS A 516 6.33 -31.73 17.43
N GLU A 517 6.69 -30.65 18.10
CA GLU A 517 5.85 -29.98 19.10
C GLU A 517 4.57 -29.43 18.48
N ILE A 518 4.65 -28.81 17.29
CA ILE A 518 3.48 -28.33 16.55
C ILE A 518 2.54 -29.49 16.25
N ILE A 519 3.05 -30.59 15.72
CA ILE A 519 2.24 -31.79 15.43
C ILE A 519 1.69 -32.42 16.69
N ALA A 520 2.49 -32.57 17.74
CA ALA A 520 2.01 -33.10 19.03
C ALA A 520 0.87 -32.23 19.60
N SER A 521 1.01 -30.93 19.53
CA SER A 521 -0.02 -29.98 19.96
C SER A 521 -1.30 -30.09 19.11
N LEU A 522 -1.17 -30.36 17.80
CA LEU A 522 -2.31 -30.62 16.92
C LEU A 522 -3.03 -31.93 17.29
N LYS A 523 -2.29 -33.02 17.44
CA LYS A 523 -2.84 -34.34 17.83
C LYS A 523 -3.57 -34.29 19.19
N ASN A 524 -3.05 -33.50 20.11
CA ASN A 524 -3.65 -33.28 21.44
C ASN A 524 -4.77 -32.21 21.45
N LYS A 525 -5.18 -31.68 20.31
CA LYS A 525 -6.17 -30.57 20.17
C LYS A 525 -5.79 -29.29 20.95
N LYS A 526 -4.50 -29.07 21.22
CA LYS A 526 -3.96 -27.93 21.99
C LYS A 526 -3.15 -26.98 21.12
N LEU A 527 -3.28 -27.05 19.79
CA LEU A 527 -2.48 -26.22 18.86
C LEU A 527 -2.67 -24.72 19.14
N ASP A 528 -3.90 -24.24 19.33
CA ASP A 528 -4.15 -22.82 19.58
C ASP A 528 -3.52 -22.36 20.91
N ASN A 529 -3.54 -23.20 21.93
CA ASN A 529 -2.86 -22.93 23.20
C ASN A 529 -1.33 -22.95 23.05
N TYR A 530 -0.78 -23.82 22.19
CA TYR A 530 0.64 -23.83 21.88
C TYR A 530 1.04 -22.54 21.19
N LEU A 531 0.32 -22.15 20.13
CA LEU A 531 0.56 -20.92 19.35
C LEU A 531 0.44 -19.66 20.22
N SER A 532 -0.47 -19.64 21.19
CA SER A 532 -0.62 -18.51 22.11
C SER A 532 0.59 -18.34 23.06
N LYS A 533 1.33 -19.41 23.35
CA LYS A 533 2.50 -19.40 24.25
C LYS A 533 3.83 -19.15 23.54
N THR A 534 3.88 -19.20 22.21
CA THR A 534 5.10 -18.93 21.46
C THR A 534 5.52 -17.46 21.60
N LYS A 535 6.84 -17.21 21.65
CA LYS A 535 7.40 -15.84 21.71
C LYS A 535 7.11 -15.02 20.44
N LEU A 536 7.06 -15.69 19.31
CA LEU A 536 6.81 -15.08 18.01
C LEU A 536 5.45 -15.51 17.44
N ASN A 537 4.92 -14.70 16.53
CA ASN A 537 3.66 -14.95 15.87
C ASN A 537 3.84 -15.94 14.71
N ILE A 538 3.79 -17.22 15.03
CA ILE A 538 3.76 -18.31 14.05
C ILE A 538 2.33 -18.80 13.74
N SER A 539 1.32 -18.05 14.17
CA SER A 539 -0.08 -18.33 13.86
C SER A 539 -0.36 -18.09 12.37
N PRO A 540 -1.27 -18.85 11.75
CA PRO A 540 -1.65 -18.64 10.36
C PRO A 540 -2.08 -17.21 10.05
N ALA A 541 -1.59 -16.66 8.95
CA ALA A 541 -2.18 -15.46 8.40
C ALA A 541 -3.58 -15.77 7.85
N ARG A 542 -4.51 -14.79 7.90
CA ARG A 542 -5.88 -14.91 7.41
C ARG A 542 -6.20 -13.79 6.42
N ASP A 543 -7.18 -13.97 5.57
CA ASP A 543 -7.60 -12.94 4.60
C ASP A 543 -8.05 -11.64 5.27
N ASP A 544 -8.52 -11.69 6.52
CA ASP A 544 -8.82 -10.50 7.33
C ASP A 544 -7.59 -9.90 8.04
N LYS A 545 -6.48 -10.65 8.09
CA LYS A 545 -5.21 -10.28 8.73
C LYS A 545 -4.03 -10.92 7.97
N PRO A 546 -3.78 -10.53 6.70
CA PRO A 546 -2.85 -11.21 5.81
C PRO A 546 -1.37 -10.79 6.02
N PHE A 547 -0.98 -10.52 7.25
CA PHE A 547 0.37 -10.07 7.61
C PHE A 547 1.29 -11.28 7.82
N TYR A 548 1.60 -11.97 6.72
CA TYR A 548 2.41 -13.19 6.76
C TYR A 548 3.83 -12.95 7.29
N TYR A 549 4.46 -11.85 6.88
CA TYR A 549 5.83 -11.50 7.29
C TYR A 549 5.94 -10.91 8.70
N GLU A 550 4.83 -10.52 9.31
CA GLU A 550 4.85 -10.00 10.68
C GLU A 550 4.93 -11.16 11.67
N LEU A 551 6.14 -11.38 12.17
CA LEU A 551 6.44 -12.42 13.17
C LEU A 551 6.40 -11.86 14.60
N SER A 552 6.26 -10.56 14.77
CA SER A 552 6.05 -9.99 16.09
C SER A 552 4.68 -10.34 16.62
N LYS A 553 4.64 -10.71 17.88
CA LYS A 553 3.39 -10.98 18.57
C LYS A 553 2.87 -9.69 19.18
N PHE A 554 1.67 -9.32 18.83
CA PHE A 554 0.96 -8.19 19.41
C PHE A 554 -0.31 -8.75 20.06
N ASP A 555 -0.30 -8.84 21.39
CA ASP A 555 -1.49 -9.24 22.16
C ASP A 555 -2.41 -8.03 22.36
N ASN A 556 -1.83 -6.80 22.35
CA ASN A 556 -2.55 -5.54 22.45
C ASN A 556 -1.79 -4.41 21.72
N LEU A 557 -2.41 -3.23 21.60
CA LEU A 557 -1.79 -2.06 20.95
C LEU A 557 -0.53 -1.56 21.66
N ALA A 558 -0.42 -1.75 22.99
CA ALA A 558 0.74 -1.29 23.72
C ALA A 558 2.01 -2.06 23.33
N ASP A 559 1.88 -3.32 22.89
CA ASP A 559 3.01 -4.14 22.45
C ASP A 559 3.70 -3.57 21.21
N VAL A 560 2.99 -2.76 20.43
CA VAL A 560 3.56 -2.08 19.25
C VAL A 560 4.60 -1.05 19.67
N PHE A 561 4.40 -0.40 20.82
CA PHE A 561 5.29 0.66 21.33
C PHE A 561 6.47 0.11 22.13
N VAL A 562 6.45 -1.17 22.50
CA VAL A 562 7.55 -1.80 23.22
C VAL A 562 8.72 -2.00 22.25
N ILE A 563 9.80 -1.23 22.45
CA ILE A 563 11.07 -1.47 21.79
C ILE A 563 11.63 -2.77 22.36
N VAL A 564 11.36 -3.88 21.70
CA VAL A 564 12.03 -5.13 22.04
C VAL A 564 13.51 -4.92 21.77
N LYS A 565 14.35 -4.88 22.81
CA LYS A 565 15.79 -5.11 22.67
C LYS A 565 15.91 -6.47 22.00
N SER A 566 16.06 -6.47 20.69
CA SER A 566 16.11 -7.69 19.91
C SER A 566 17.38 -8.46 20.28
N ASP A 567 17.22 -9.72 20.65
CA ASP A 567 18.30 -10.70 20.49
C ASP A 567 18.88 -10.50 19.08
N ASN A 568 20.20 -10.52 18.94
CA ASN A 568 20.95 -10.22 17.71
C ASN A 568 20.49 -11.00 16.44
N HIS A 569 19.60 -11.97 16.56
CA HIS A 569 19.00 -12.77 15.49
C HIS A 569 17.72 -12.19 14.89
N LEU A 570 17.11 -11.14 15.48
CA LEU A 570 15.89 -10.49 15.01
C LEU A 570 16.15 -9.17 14.26
N LYS A 571 17.39 -8.88 13.90
CA LYS A 571 17.79 -7.67 13.14
C LYS A 571 17.26 -7.63 11.68
N GLY A 572 16.29 -8.48 11.34
CA GLY A 572 15.63 -8.51 10.04
C GLY A 572 14.43 -7.59 9.92
N LEU A 573 13.72 -7.72 8.84
CA LEU A 573 12.55 -6.95 8.38
C LEU A 573 11.48 -6.57 9.44
N THR A 574 11.33 -7.37 10.51
CA THR A 574 10.31 -7.17 11.56
C THR A 574 10.61 -5.99 12.49
N SER A 575 11.87 -5.66 12.74
CA SER A 575 12.23 -4.52 13.59
C SER A 575 11.99 -3.19 12.89
N TRP A 576 12.16 -3.14 11.57
CA TRP A 576 12.06 -1.91 10.79
C TRP A 576 10.65 -1.35 10.71
N SER A 577 9.63 -2.20 10.51
CA SER A 577 8.23 -1.76 10.51
C SER A 577 7.83 -1.14 11.84
N ARG A 578 8.30 -1.68 12.96
CA ARG A 578 8.07 -1.12 14.30
C ARG A 578 8.79 0.23 14.49
N TYR A 579 10.05 0.32 14.11
CA TYR A 579 10.80 1.59 14.21
C TYR A 579 10.15 2.69 13.39
N PHE A 580 9.75 2.38 12.16
CA PHE A 580 9.10 3.35 11.28
C PHE A 580 7.75 3.80 11.83
N LEU A 581 6.95 2.85 12.33
CA LEU A 581 5.65 3.13 12.91
C LEU A 581 5.78 4.04 14.14
N ASN A 582 6.71 3.72 15.04
CA ASN A 582 7.03 4.53 16.21
C ASN A 582 7.55 5.91 15.80
N PHE A 583 8.47 5.98 14.82
CA PHE A 583 8.97 7.24 14.29
C PHE A 583 7.85 8.11 13.71
N SER A 584 6.92 7.53 12.95
CA SER A 584 5.77 8.26 12.39
C SER A 584 4.87 8.82 13.49
N ILE A 585 4.60 8.04 14.53
CA ILE A 585 3.79 8.47 15.68
C ILE A 585 4.51 9.57 16.47
N TYR A 586 5.79 9.40 16.79
CA TYR A 586 6.57 10.41 17.49
C TYR A 586 6.69 11.71 16.69
N SER A 587 6.86 11.63 15.38
CA SER A 587 6.88 12.78 14.48
C SER A 587 5.56 13.56 14.52
N ILE A 588 4.43 12.87 14.54
CA ILE A 588 3.10 13.50 14.65
C ILE A 588 2.91 14.14 16.02
N ILE A 589 3.27 13.43 17.10
CA ILE A 589 3.20 13.97 18.46
C ILE A 589 4.07 15.24 18.55
N PHE A 590 5.28 15.19 18.04
CA PHE A 590 6.21 16.34 17.99
C PHE A 590 5.60 17.51 17.23
N LEU A 591 4.97 17.28 16.08
CA LEU A 591 4.33 18.32 15.29
C LEU A 591 3.11 18.92 15.99
N ILE A 592 2.30 18.12 16.66
CA ILE A 592 1.16 18.62 17.46
C ILE A 592 1.68 19.48 18.62
N LEU A 593 2.71 19.03 19.33
CA LEU A 593 3.34 19.81 20.40
C LEU A 593 3.94 21.10 19.85
N SER A 594 4.60 21.05 18.69
CA SER A 594 5.14 22.24 18.03
C SER A 594 4.03 23.23 17.65
N CYS A 595 2.90 22.76 17.11
CA CYS A 595 1.73 23.60 16.84
C CYS A 595 1.14 24.19 18.13
N ALA A 596 1.11 23.44 19.23
CA ALA A 596 0.66 23.93 20.53
C ALA A 596 1.61 25.02 21.07
N VAL A 597 2.92 24.81 20.98
CA VAL A 597 3.95 25.81 21.36
C VAL A 597 3.84 27.09 20.52
N ILE A 598 3.74 26.94 19.19
CA ILE A 598 3.56 28.08 18.27
C ILE A 598 2.26 28.85 18.61
N SER A 599 1.17 28.14 18.90
CA SER A 599 -0.08 28.76 19.33
C SER A 599 0.08 29.53 20.63
N PHE A 600 0.76 28.95 21.61
CA PHE A 600 1.06 29.60 22.90
C PHE A 600 1.92 30.86 22.73
N LEU A 601 3.02 30.73 21.98
CA LEU A 601 3.92 31.84 21.72
C LEU A 601 3.24 32.97 20.94
N SER A 602 2.47 32.60 19.86
CA SER A 602 1.76 33.62 19.09
C SER A 602 0.72 34.37 19.92
N ASN A 603 0.00 33.68 20.80
CA ASN A 603 -0.91 34.32 21.77
C ASN A 603 -0.19 35.23 22.74
N LYS A 604 1.06 34.89 23.13
CA LYS A 604 1.88 35.71 24.03
C LYS A 604 2.47 36.96 23.36
N PHE A 605 3.01 36.80 22.11
CA PHE A 605 3.72 37.87 21.40
C PHE A 605 2.79 38.77 20.57
N PHE A 606 1.71 38.19 20.00
CA PHE A 606 0.73 38.95 19.21
C PHE A 606 -0.59 39.15 19.96
N ARG A 607 -0.50 39.50 21.25
CA ARG A 607 -1.62 39.73 22.16
C ARG A 607 -2.73 40.55 21.48
N GLN A 608 -3.63 39.88 20.77
CA GLN A 608 -4.86 40.52 20.34
C GLN A 608 -5.84 40.48 21.51
N ASN A 609 -6.24 41.68 21.98
CA ASN A 609 -7.26 41.92 23.02
C ASN A 609 -8.67 41.45 22.56
N THR A 610 -8.77 40.26 22.00
CA THR A 610 -10.07 39.68 21.64
C THR A 610 -10.43 38.64 22.70
N LYS A 611 -11.51 38.93 23.46
CA LYS A 611 -12.14 37.98 24.38
C LYS A 611 -12.30 36.63 23.61
N PRO A 612 -12.05 35.46 24.25
CA PRO A 612 -12.28 34.16 23.63
C PRO A 612 -13.73 34.11 23.19
N SER A 613 -13.96 34.04 21.88
CA SER A 613 -15.30 34.07 21.26
C SER A 613 -16.06 32.75 21.43
N PHE A 614 -15.47 31.77 22.17
CA PHE A 614 -16.04 30.45 22.35
C PHE A 614 -16.16 30.06 23.81
N ASN A 615 -17.33 29.51 24.18
CA ASN A 615 -17.45 28.77 25.43
C ASN A 615 -16.62 27.48 25.34
N LYS A 616 -15.99 27.09 26.46
CA LYS A 616 -15.16 25.88 26.58
C LYS A 616 -15.88 24.61 26.07
N TYR A 617 -17.19 24.52 26.33
CA TYR A 617 -18.03 23.42 25.87
C TYR A 617 -18.17 23.38 24.34
N SER A 618 -18.39 24.53 23.70
CA SER A 618 -18.47 24.63 22.23
C SER A 618 -17.16 24.24 21.56
N THR A 619 -16.02 24.65 22.13
CA THR A 619 -14.68 24.26 21.63
C THR A 619 -14.47 22.76 21.74
N LEU A 620 -14.80 22.15 22.88
CA LEU A 620 -14.68 20.71 23.09
C LEU A 620 -15.55 19.93 22.11
N SER A 621 -16.79 20.37 21.88
CA SER A 621 -17.70 19.74 20.93
C SER A 621 -17.18 19.80 19.49
N ILE A 622 -16.60 20.93 19.06
CA ILE A 622 -15.95 21.07 17.75
C ILE A 622 -14.80 20.08 17.64
N VAL A 623 -13.90 20.06 18.64
CA VAL A 623 -12.74 19.17 18.62
C VAL A 623 -13.18 17.71 18.57
N THR A 624 -14.09 17.28 19.42
CA THR A 624 -14.55 15.88 19.48
C THR A 624 -15.27 15.46 18.20
N TYR A 625 -16.17 16.29 17.66
CA TYR A 625 -16.92 15.95 16.46
C TYR A 625 -16.01 15.84 15.24
N PHE A 626 -15.18 16.87 14.97
CA PHE A 626 -14.37 16.91 13.77
C PHE A 626 -13.18 15.93 13.82
N SER A 627 -12.63 15.64 15.01
CA SER A 627 -11.67 14.55 15.15
C SER A 627 -12.32 13.18 14.90
N SER A 628 -13.53 12.96 15.39
CA SER A 628 -14.24 11.69 15.17
C SER A 628 -14.56 11.44 13.71
N ILE A 629 -15.07 12.41 12.96
CA ILE A 629 -15.34 12.21 11.53
C ILE A 629 -14.05 12.07 10.70
N GLY A 630 -12.95 12.77 11.07
CA GLY A 630 -11.66 12.65 10.39
C GLY A 630 -11.04 11.28 10.59
N MET A 631 -10.94 10.82 11.85
CA MET A 631 -10.45 9.48 12.16
C MET A 631 -11.34 8.39 11.55
N GLY A 632 -12.66 8.51 11.72
CA GLY A 632 -13.61 7.54 11.18
C GLY A 632 -13.53 7.41 9.66
N TYR A 633 -13.37 8.52 8.94
CA TYR A 633 -13.22 8.52 7.49
C TYR A 633 -11.98 7.74 7.05
N MET A 634 -10.82 8.05 7.64
CA MET A 634 -9.56 7.43 7.26
C MET A 634 -9.50 5.95 7.63
N LEU A 635 -9.93 5.59 8.85
CA LEU A 635 -10.02 4.19 9.28
C LEU A 635 -10.93 3.37 8.36
N PHE A 636 -12.08 3.93 7.97
CA PHE A 636 -13.02 3.27 7.06
C PHE A 636 -12.41 3.11 5.66
N GLN A 637 -11.83 4.18 5.10
CA GLN A 637 -11.25 4.18 3.75
C GLN A 637 -10.12 3.16 3.63
N PHE A 638 -9.20 3.11 4.60
CA PHE A 638 -8.10 2.15 4.58
C PHE A 638 -8.56 0.73 4.86
N GLY A 639 -9.41 0.52 5.86
CA GLY A 639 -9.98 -0.80 6.13
C GLY A 639 -10.74 -1.36 4.91
N LEU A 640 -11.47 -0.49 4.20
CA LEU A 640 -12.16 -0.85 2.96
C LEU A 640 -11.17 -1.20 1.83
N SER A 641 -10.11 -0.39 1.68
CA SER A 641 -9.07 -0.65 0.67
C SER A 641 -8.41 -2.01 0.85
N GLN A 642 -8.06 -2.33 2.07
CA GLN A 642 -7.44 -3.60 2.42
C GLN A 642 -8.40 -4.78 2.20
N LYS A 643 -9.65 -4.65 2.62
CA LYS A 643 -10.69 -5.67 2.45
C LYS A 643 -10.97 -5.98 0.98
N PHE A 644 -10.98 -4.97 0.13
CA PHE A 644 -11.26 -5.11 -1.30
C PHE A 644 -10.05 -5.51 -2.16
N THR A 645 -8.88 -5.63 -1.57
CA THR A 645 -7.67 -6.09 -2.27
C THR A 645 -7.89 -7.44 -2.96
N LEU A 646 -8.60 -8.37 -2.31
CA LEU A 646 -8.95 -9.67 -2.90
C LEU A 646 -9.82 -9.55 -4.16
N LEU A 647 -10.73 -8.57 -4.22
CA LEU A 647 -11.61 -8.37 -5.37
C LEU A 647 -10.92 -7.64 -6.52
N THR A 648 -10.03 -6.70 -6.21
CA THR A 648 -9.31 -5.89 -7.20
C THR A 648 -8.07 -6.59 -7.75
N GLY A 649 -7.53 -7.57 -7.00
CA GLY A 649 -6.38 -8.38 -7.36
C GLY A 649 -5.03 -7.77 -6.99
N SER A 650 -4.98 -6.54 -6.46
CA SER A 650 -3.75 -6.01 -5.86
C SER A 650 -4.07 -4.84 -4.94
N PRO A 651 -3.25 -4.62 -3.89
CA PRO A 651 -3.40 -3.50 -2.97
C PRO A 651 -3.39 -2.15 -3.68
N LEU A 652 -2.50 -1.97 -4.66
CA LEU A 652 -2.42 -0.72 -5.42
C LEU A 652 -3.66 -0.47 -6.27
N LYS A 653 -4.15 -1.47 -7.00
CA LYS A 653 -5.40 -1.34 -7.75
C LYS A 653 -6.55 -1.01 -6.81
N SER A 654 -6.56 -1.61 -5.61
CA SER A 654 -7.56 -1.30 -4.58
C SER A 654 -7.54 0.17 -4.20
N LEU A 655 -6.38 0.72 -3.85
CA LEU A 655 -6.23 2.14 -3.51
C LEU A 655 -6.63 3.07 -4.66
N LEU A 656 -6.15 2.78 -5.88
CA LEU A 656 -6.42 3.58 -7.07
C LEU A 656 -7.91 3.60 -7.46
N VAL A 657 -8.65 2.56 -7.10
CA VAL A 657 -10.11 2.48 -7.35
C VAL A 657 -10.88 3.10 -6.20
N ILE A 658 -10.53 2.79 -4.96
CA ILE A 658 -11.33 3.16 -3.78
C ILE A 658 -11.18 4.64 -3.45
N ILE A 659 -9.95 5.20 -3.48
CA ILE A 659 -9.74 6.59 -3.11
C ILE A 659 -10.58 7.53 -4.02
N PRO A 660 -10.45 7.49 -5.35
CA PRO A 660 -11.26 8.36 -6.20
C PRO A 660 -12.76 8.10 -6.06
N SER A 661 -13.19 6.83 -6.02
CA SER A 661 -14.61 6.47 -5.95
C SER A 661 -15.26 6.95 -4.65
N MET A 662 -14.57 6.77 -3.52
CA MET A 662 -15.04 7.21 -2.22
C MET A 662 -15.05 8.75 -2.12
N VAL A 663 -14.03 9.44 -2.67
CA VAL A 663 -13.95 10.89 -2.70
C VAL A 663 -15.05 11.48 -3.59
N ILE A 664 -15.32 10.90 -4.77
CA ILE A 664 -16.45 11.30 -5.63
C ILE A 664 -17.78 11.09 -4.89
N GLY A 665 -17.95 9.95 -4.21
CA GLY A 665 -19.11 9.68 -3.38
C GLY A 665 -19.27 10.74 -2.28
N THR A 666 -18.18 11.06 -1.56
CA THR A 666 -18.15 12.08 -0.51
C THR A 666 -18.53 13.46 -1.06
N SER A 667 -18.03 13.81 -2.24
CA SER A 667 -18.41 15.03 -2.95
C SER A 667 -19.91 15.08 -3.27
N ALA A 668 -20.43 14.02 -3.88
CA ALA A 668 -21.84 13.91 -4.22
C ALA A 668 -22.73 14.00 -2.96
N GLY A 669 -22.39 13.26 -1.89
CA GLY A 669 -23.10 13.32 -0.63
C GLY A 669 -23.11 14.73 -0.02
N SER A 670 -21.96 15.43 -0.06
CA SER A 670 -21.85 16.81 0.39
C SER A 670 -22.71 17.76 -0.46
N ALA A 671 -22.65 17.64 -1.80
CA ALA A 671 -23.44 18.47 -2.71
C ALA A 671 -24.95 18.30 -2.49
N PHE A 672 -25.40 17.04 -2.32
CA PHE A 672 -26.80 16.71 -2.10
C PHE A 672 -27.25 16.81 -0.63
N LYS A 673 -26.40 17.25 0.30
CA LYS A 673 -26.68 17.36 1.73
C LYS A 673 -28.08 17.94 2.00
N ASN A 674 -28.44 19.07 1.38
CA ASN A 674 -29.71 19.75 1.62
C ASN A 674 -30.93 18.96 1.14
N LYS A 675 -30.77 18.07 0.16
CA LYS A 675 -31.83 17.17 -0.34
C LYS A 675 -31.96 15.92 0.53
N ILE A 676 -30.82 15.41 1.02
CA ILE A 676 -30.78 14.22 1.89
C ILE A 676 -31.27 14.54 3.29
N ASP A 677 -31.13 15.79 3.75
CA ASP A 677 -31.49 16.22 5.10
C ASP A 677 -33.01 16.27 5.28
N LEU A 678 -33.61 15.09 5.37
CA LEU A 678 -35.01 14.93 5.74
C LEU A 678 -35.30 15.37 7.20
N GLY A 679 -34.25 15.53 7.99
CA GLY A 679 -34.33 16.04 9.36
C GLY A 679 -35.05 17.36 9.45
N LYS A 680 -34.99 18.20 8.40
CA LYS A 680 -35.72 19.48 8.31
C LYS A 680 -37.26 19.36 8.46
N LYS A 681 -37.83 18.18 8.18
CA LYS A 681 -39.25 17.88 8.31
C LYS A 681 -39.68 17.57 9.76
N PHE A 682 -38.75 17.25 10.64
CA PHE A 682 -39.05 16.91 12.01
C PHE A 682 -39.23 18.18 12.89
N LYS A 683 -40.33 18.22 13.67
CA LYS A 683 -40.55 19.27 14.67
C LYS A 683 -39.56 19.19 15.83
N ASN A 684 -39.12 18.00 16.20
CA ASN A 684 -38.18 17.78 17.28
C ASN A 684 -36.76 18.22 16.82
N LYS A 685 -36.18 19.24 17.53
CA LYS A 685 -34.84 19.78 17.24
C LYS A 685 -33.78 18.71 17.26
N LEU A 686 -33.84 17.73 18.14
CA LEU A 686 -32.87 16.67 18.30
C LEU A 686 -32.83 15.76 17.06
N LEU A 687 -34.00 15.33 16.58
CA LEU A 687 -34.15 14.56 15.36
C LEU A 687 -33.76 15.40 14.13
N LYS A 688 -34.13 16.66 14.11
CA LYS A 688 -33.81 17.57 13.01
C LYS A 688 -32.31 17.69 12.73
N PHE A 689 -31.50 17.90 13.77
CA PHE A 689 -30.08 18.16 13.63
C PHE A 689 -29.22 16.90 13.67
N ASN A 690 -29.72 15.78 14.21
CA ASN A 690 -28.93 14.52 14.27
C ASN A 690 -29.26 13.55 13.14
N PHE A 691 -30.15 13.90 12.23
CA PHE A 691 -30.59 13.01 11.16
C PHE A 691 -29.43 12.55 10.27
N ILE A 692 -28.56 13.47 9.84
CA ILE A 692 -27.39 13.14 8.97
C ILE A 692 -26.40 12.21 9.68
N PRO A 693 -25.87 12.52 10.89
CA PRO A 693 -24.96 11.58 11.57
C PRO A 693 -25.60 10.21 11.86
N PHE A 694 -26.90 10.20 12.20
CA PHE A 694 -27.63 8.96 12.47
C PHE A 694 -27.77 8.07 11.23
N ILE A 695 -28.19 8.64 10.08
CA ILE A 695 -28.34 7.88 8.86
C ILE A 695 -26.98 7.41 8.32
N SER A 696 -25.94 8.23 8.49
CA SER A 696 -24.57 7.86 8.12
C SER A 696 -24.11 6.64 8.91
N LEU A 697 -24.32 6.63 10.23
CA LEU A 697 -23.95 5.52 11.09
C LEU A 697 -24.65 4.22 10.67
N ILE A 698 -25.99 4.24 10.54
CA ILE A 698 -26.76 3.04 10.16
C ILE A 698 -26.35 2.56 8.77
N SER A 699 -26.24 3.47 7.80
CA SER A 699 -25.86 3.09 6.44
C SER A 699 -24.45 2.47 6.38
N LEU A 700 -23.48 3.01 7.14
CA LEU A 700 -22.15 2.41 7.23
C LEU A 700 -22.18 1.01 7.84
N MET A 701 -22.99 0.79 8.88
CA MET A 701 -23.16 -0.55 9.47
C MET A 701 -23.73 -1.54 8.45
N VAL A 702 -24.77 -1.14 7.72
CA VAL A 702 -25.40 -1.99 6.69
C VAL A 702 -24.44 -2.28 5.55
N ILE A 703 -23.74 -1.25 5.04
CA ILE A 703 -22.73 -1.39 3.97
C ILE A 703 -21.63 -2.35 4.43
N PHE A 704 -21.15 -2.23 5.65
CA PHE A 704 -20.11 -3.11 6.20
C PHE A 704 -20.56 -4.58 6.26
N LEU A 705 -21.78 -4.86 6.74
CA LEU A 705 -22.33 -6.22 6.77
C LEU A 705 -22.47 -6.82 5.36
N ILE A 706 -22.91 -6.02 4.38
CA ILE A 706 -23.01 -6.44 2.99
C ILE A 706 -21.62 -6.73 2.43
N ILE A 707 -20.65 -5.86 2.68
CA ILE A 707 -19.26 -6.04 2.20
C ILE A 707 -18.64 -7.32 2.78
N GLN A 708 -18.84 -7.60 4.08
CA GLN A 708 -18.34 -8.84 4.67
C GLN A 708 -18.89 -10.07 3.94
N ASN A 709 -20.18 -10.07 3.64
CA ASN A 709 -20.81 -11.19 2.92
C ASN A 709 -20.30 -11.29 1.48
N ILE A 710 -20.16 -10.16 0.77
CA ILE A 710 -19.66 -10.14 -0.61
C ILE A 710 -18.23 -10.65 -0.68
N VAL A 711 -17.33 -10.15 0.15
CA VAL A 711 -15.90 -10.53 0.11
C VAL A 711 -15.70 -12.02 0.42
N SER A 712 -16.50 -12.59 1.33
CA SER A 712 -16.40 -14.01 1.69
C SER A 712 -17.01 -14.96 0.65
N ASN A 713 -18.12 -14.59 0.02
CA ASN A 713 -18.96 -15.51 -0.75
C ASN A 713 -19.02 -15.23 -2.26
N LEU A 714 -18.57 -14.06 -2.71
CA LEU A 714 -18.67 -13.70 -4.12
C LEU A 714 -17.67 -14.46 -4.98
N ILE A 715 -18.14 -15.26 -5.90
CA ILE A 715 -17.35 -15.99 -6.89
C ILE A 715 -17.71 -15.46 -8.29
N ILE A 716 -17.04 -14.40 -8.72
CA ILE A 716 -17.20 -13.81 -10.06
C ILE A 716 -15.85 -13.83 -10.78
N ASN A 717 -15.76 -14.56 -11.88
CA ASN A 717 -14.54 -14.67 -12.69
C ASN A 717 -14.12 -13.33 -13.31
N ASN A 718 -15.07 -12.53 -13.77
CA ASN A 718 -14.79 -11.30 -14.48
C ASN A 718 -14.27 -10.21 -13.53
N GLN A 719 -13.00 -9.84 -13.67
CA GLN A 719 -12.34 -8.84 -12.85
C GLN A 719 -12.99 -7.45 -12.99
N SER A 720 -13.46 -7.09 -14.18
CA SER A 720 -14.10 -5.78 -14.40
C SER A 720 -15.39 -5.66 -13.60
N ILE A 721 -16.17 -6.74 -13.49
CA ILE A 721 -17.39 -6.77 -12.67
C ILE A 721 -17.03 -6.62 -11.19
N ARG A 722 -15.98 -7.30 -10.71
CA ARG A 722 -15.52 -7.16 -9.33
C ARG A 722 -15.09 -5.73 -9.02
N ILE A 723 -14.30 -5.11 -9.92
CA ILE A 723 -13.88 -3.71 -9.80
C ILE A 723 -15.10 -2.78 -9.78
N PHE A 724 -16.10 -3.01 -10.64
CA PHE A 724 -17.33 -2.21 -10.67
C PHE A 724 -18.11 -2.30 -9.35
N ILE A 725 -18.18 -3.48 -8.73
CA ILE A 725 -18.77 -3.67 -7.40
C ILE A 725 -18.00 -2.84 -6.35
N VAL A 726 -16.67 -2.89 -6.39
CA VAL A 726 -15.82 -2.11 -5.48
C VAL A 726 -16.06 -0.60 -5.66
N ILE A 727 -16.17 -0.11 -6.90
CA ILE A 727 -16.50 1.29 -7.21
C ILE A 727 -17.84 1.68 -6.57
N ILE A 728 -18.88 0.87 -6.76
CA ILE A 728 -20.23 1.16 -6.22
C ILE A 728 -20.19 1.25 -4.69
N PHE A 729 -19.63 0.25 -4.01
CA PHE A 729 -19.62 0.25 -2.53
C PHE A 729 -18.74 1.35 -1.96
N SER A 730 -17.62 1.67 -2.61
CA SER A 730 -16.75 2.79 -2.21
C SER A 730 -17.45 4.13 -2.42
N PHE A 731 -18.14 4.32 -3.56
CA PHE A 731 -18.95 5.50 -3.84
C PHE A 731 -20.08 5.65 -2.81
N LEU A 732 -20.84 4.60 -2.53
CA LEU A 732 -21.94 4.62 -1.56
C LEU A 732 -21.42 4.95 -0.16
N SER A 733 -20.31 4.38 0.26
CA SER A 733 -19.67 4.69 1.54
C SER A 733 -19.30 6.17 1.62
N GLY A 734 -18.66 6.71 0.58
CA GLY A 734 -18.35 8.12 0.47
C GLY A 734 -19.60 9.00 0.50
N PHE A 735 -20.63 8.64 -0.27
CA PHE A 735 -21.88 9.39 -0.37
C PHE A 735 -22.58 9.54 1.00
N VAL A 736 -22.55 8.50 1.80
CA VAL A 736 -23.16 8.48 3.14
C VAL A 736 -22.39 9.35 4.13
N VAL A 737 -21.05 9.35 4.07
CA VAL A 737 -20.23 10.11 5.03
C VAL A 737 -20.02 11.58 4.62
N GLY A 738 -20.13 11.89 3.33
CA GLY A 738 -19.87 13.21 2.77
C GLY A 738 -20.64 14.38 3.42
N PRO A 739 -21.91 14.24 3.77
CA PRO A 739 -22.68 15.30 4.40
C PRO A 739 -22.23 15.69 5.81
N ASN A 740 -21.47 14.83 6.53
CA ASN A 740 -21.15 15.06 7.94
C ASN A 740 -20.28 16.29 8.18
N LEU A 741 -19.24 16.52 7.37
CA LEU A 741 -18.37 17.69 7.54
C LEU A 741 -19.12 19.00 7.32
N PRO A 742 -19.81 19.26 6.19
CA PRO A 742 -20.56 20.50 6.02
C PRO A 742 -21.76 20.62 7.01
N HIS A 743 -22.31 19.51 7.47
CA HIS A 743 -23.34 19.51 8.52
C HIS A 743 -22.78 19.95 9.87
N GLY A 744 -21.62 19.42 10.27
CA GLY A 744 -20.93 19.87 11.48
C GLY A 744 -20.56 21.35 11.42
N LEU A 745 -20.05 21.84 10.27
CA LEU A 745 -19.80 23.28 10.09
C LEU A 745 -21.07 24.13 10.27
N GLU A 746 -22.21 23.61 9.82
CA GLU A 746 -23.50 24.31 9.99
C GLU A 746 -23.97 24.33 11.44
N ILE A 747 -23.84 23.24 12.18
CA ILE A 747 -24.27 23.15 13.57
C ILE A 747 -23.36 23.95 14.51
N PHE A 748 -22.05 23.71 14.42
CA PHE A 748 -21.09 24.21 15.40
C PHE A 748 -20.51 25.59 15.04
N CYS A 749 -20.59 26.00 13.75
CA CYS A 749 -19.94 27.22 13.26
C CYS A 749 -20.88 28.29 12.72
N LYS A 750 -22.22 28.07 12.71
CA LYS A 750 -23.20 29.03 12.20
C LYS A 750 -23.19 30.38 12.94
N THR A 751 -22.93 30.38 14.22
CA THR A 751 -22.87 31.55 15.09
C THR A 751 -21.45 32.02 15.38
N SER A 752 -20.46 31.39 14.76
CA SER A 752 -19.06 31.43 15.14
C SER A 752 -18.21 32.16 14.10
N SER A 753 -17.16 32.80 14.57
CA SER A 753 -16.18 33.49 13.75
C SER A 753 -15.52 32.56 12.72
N PRO A 754 -14.89 33.08 11.65
CA PRO A 754 -14.03 32.34 10.73
C PRO A 754 -12.98 31.43 11.40
N ARG A 755 -12.64 31.72 12.66
CA ARG A 755 -11.76 30.89 13.49
C ARG A 755 -12.33 29.50 13.78
N ALA A 756 -13.65 29.35 13.94
CA ALA A 756 -14.25 28.04 14.20
C ALA A 756 -14.15 27.10 13.01
N ILE A 757 -14.32 27.61 11.80
CA ILE A 757 -14.18 26.84 10.57
C ILE A 757 -12.75 26.35 10.41
N ALA A 758 -11.78 27.24 10.62
CA ALA A 758 -10.36 26.90 10.56
C ALA A 758 -9.96 25.89 11.66
N LEU A 759 -10.51 26.03 12.87
CA LEU A 759 -10.29 25.06 13.95
C LEU A 759 -10.86 23.68 13.57
N ALA A 760 -12.10 23.63 13.09
CA ALA A 760 -12.74 22.40 12.64
C ALA A 760 -11.93 21.69 11.54
N TRP A 761 -11.42 22.45 10.56
CA TRP A 761 -10.58 21.95 9.47
C TRP A 761 -9.25 21.40 9.99
N THR A 762 -8.57 22.16 10.85
CA THR A 762 -7.30 21.77 11.48
C THR A 762 -7.44 20.46 12.25
N VAL A 763 -8.45 20.39 13.12
CA VAL A 763 -8.69 19.21 13.96
C VAL A 763 -9.04 17.98 13.09
N ASN A 764 -9.90 18.17 12.09
CA ASN A 764 -10.23 17.10 11.15
C ASN A 764 -9.01 16.62 10.39
N GLY A 765 -8.14 17.53 9.93
CA GLY A 765 -6.90 17.18 9.25
C GLY A 765 -5.92 16.37 10.11
N PHE A 766 -5.63 16.84 11.34
CA PHE A 766 -4.78 16.10 12.26
C PHE A 766 -5.38 14.74 12.63
N ALA A 767 -6.67 14.68 12.91
CA ALA A 767 -7.37 13.44 13.22
C ALA A 767 -7.32 12.46 12.04
N SER A 768 -7.40 12.95 10.81
CA SER A 768 -7.25 12.12 9.60
C SER A 768 -5.85 11.52 9.51
N VAL A 769 -4.80 12.30 9.81
CA VAL A 769 -3.41 11.79 9.88
C VAL A 769 -3.30 10.65 10.91
N PHE A 770 -3.83 10.88 12.11
CA PHE A 770 -3.87 9.85 13.16
C PHE A 770 -4.66 8.63 12.73
N GLY A 771 -5.83 8.82 12.13
CA GLY A 771 -6.68 7.75 11.62
C GLY A 771 -5.96 6.88 10.59
N GLY A 772 -5.17 7.48 9.69
CA GLY A 772 -4.35 6.75 8.73
C GLY A 772 -3.33 5.84 9.41
N ILE A 773 -2.56 6.36 10.37
CA ILE A 773 -1.54 5.58 11.09
C ILE A 773 -2.17 4.50 11.97
N ILE A 774 -3.19 4.88 12.73
CA ILE A 774 -3.91 3.97 13.62
C ILE A 774 -4.58 2.83 12.82
N SER A 775 -5.03 3.10 11.58
CA SER A 775 -5.64 2.06 10.73
C SER A 775 -4.68 0.90 10.46
N ILE A 776 -3.41 1.19 10.23
CA ILE A 776 -2.38 0.16 10.02
C ILE A 776 -2.17 -0.64 11.30
N LEU A 777 -2.01 0.06 12.44
CA LEU A 777 -1.82 -0.57 13.75
C LEU A 777 -2.96 -1.52 14.10
N PHE A 778 -4.19 -1.02 14.01
CA PHE A 778 -5.37 -1.84 14.29
C PHE A 778 -5.50 -3.02 13.34
N SER A 779 -5.18 -2.83 12.06
CA SER A 779 -5.23 -3.90 11.07
C SER A 779 -4.20 -5.01 11.38
N ILE A 780 -2.99 -4.64 11.78
CA ILE A 780 -1.95 -5.60 12.17
C ILE A 780 -2.34 -6.36 13.45
N VAL A 781 -2.91 -5.68 14.44
CA VAL A 781 -3.25 -6.29 15.73
C VAL A 781 -4.57 -7.04 15.67
N TYR A 782 -5.63 -6.43 15.12
CA TYR A 782 -7.00 -6.94 15.22
C TYR A 782 -7.65 -7.32 13.88
N GLY A 783 -7.01 -6.99 12.74
CA GLY A 783 -7.53 -7.26 11.38
C GLY A 783 -8.38 -6.13 10.82
N PHE A 784 -8.73 -6.25 9.54
CA PHE A 784 -9.42 -5.21 8.78
C PHE A 784 -10.88 -4.99 9.21
N SER A 785 -11.56 -6.06 9.56
CA SER A 785 -12.94 -5.99 10.05
C SER A 785 -13.05 -5.19 11.34
N ALA A 786 -12.08 -5.37 12.26
CA ALA A 786 -12.01 -4.60 13.50
C ALA A 786 -11.71 -3.12 13.20
N THR A 787 -10.82 -2.84 12.25
CA THR A 787 -10.48 -1.46 11.82
C THR A 787 -11.71 -0.73 11.30
N ILE A 788 -12.52 -1.38 10.45
CA ILE A 788 -13.78 -0.80 9.96
C ILE A 788 -14.80 -0.61 11.10
N SER A 789 -14.88 -1.57 12.02
CA SER A 789 -15.80 -1.47 13.19
C SER A 789 -15.47 -0.27 14.07
N ILE A 790 -14.16 -0.01 14.29
CA ILE A 790 -13.71 1.17 15.04
C ILE A 790 -14.00 2.46 14.26
N ALA A 791 -13.89 2.46 12.94
CA ALA A 791 -14.28 3.60 12.12
C ALA A 791 -15.77 3.94 12.35
N ILE A 792 -16.65 2.94 12.35
CA ILE A 792 -18.08 3.12 12.62
C ILE A 792 -18.30 3.64 14.04
N PHE A 793 -17.54 3.17 15.03
CA PHE A 793 -17.60 3.68 16.40
C PHE A 793 -17.25 5.17 16.50
N PHE A 794 -16.29 5.67 15.71
CA PHE A 794 -16.02 7.11 15.65
C PHE A 794 -17.22 7.92 15.09
N TYR A 795 -17.95 7.40 14.10
CA TYR A 795 -19.19 8.04 13.65
C TYR A 795 -20.29 8.02 14.72
N PHE A 796 -20.31 6.99 15.57
CA PHE A 796 -21.20 6.97 16.75
C PHE A 796 -20.81 8.07 17.76
N ILE A 797 -19.51 8.30 18.04
CA ILE A 797 -19.05 9.41 18.88
C ILE A 797 -19.47 10.75 18.26
N ALA A 798 -19.36 10.93 16.95
CA ALA A 798 -19.79 12.14 16.26
C ALA A 798 -21.29 12.39 16.45
N LEU A 799 -22.14 11.35 16.38
CA LEU A 799 -23.57 11.42 16.65
C LEU A 799 -23.86 11.84 18.11
N LEU A 800 -23.19 11.22 19.09
CA LEU A 800 -23.35 11.57 20.50
C LEU A 800 -22.95 13.03 20.78
N THR A 801 -21.81 13.47 20.17
CA THR A 801 -21.32 14.84 20.34
C THR A 801 -22.29 15.87 19.77
N SER A 802 -22.86 15.63 18.58
CA SER A 802 -23.89 16.51 18.00
C SER A 802 -25.15 16.55 18.85
N SER A 803 -25.59 15.41 19.38
CA SER A 803 -26.75 15.30 20.26
C SER A 803 -26.56 16.08 21.57
N SER A 804 -25.41 15.88 22.24
CA SER A 804 -25.13 16.57 23.50
C SER A 804 -25.00 18.09 23.34
N PHE A 805 -24.40 18.55 22.22
CA PHE A 805 -24.27 19.97 21.91
C PHE A 805 -25.66 20.64 21.72
N ILE A 806 -26.57 19.98 21.03
CA ILE A 806 -27.95 20.49 20.80
C ILE A 806 -28.72 20.57 22.12
N LEU A 807 -28.60 19.54 22.96
CA LEU A 807 -29.24 19.51 24.28
C LEU A 807 -28.71 20.63 25.18
N TYR A 808 -27.41 20.83 25.20
CA TYR A 808 -26.75 21.91 25.98
C TYR A 808 -27.29 23.30 25.57
N ASN A 809 -27.33 23.59 24.25
CA ASN A 809 -27.84 24.86 23.72
C ASN A 809 -29.34 25.03 23.84
N ARG A 810 -30.09 24.01 24.25
CA ARG A 810 -31.53 24.10 24.55
C ARG A 810 -31.76 24.51 25.99
N ASN A 811 -30.85 24.15 26.88
CA ASN A 811 -30.99 24.39 28.32
C ASN A 811 -30.33 25.70 28.74
N ASN A 812 -29.50 26.29 27.89
CA ASN A 812 -28.95 27.65 28.02
C ASN A 812 -29.53 28.57 26.93
#